data_d4e4e5ab74c325caec15669da6180e75
#
_entry.id   d4e4e5ab74c325caec15669da6180e75
#
_cell.length_a   1.000
_cell.length_b   1.000
_cell.length_c   1.000
_cell.angle_alpha   90.00
_cell.angle_beta   90.00
_cell.angle_gamma   90.00
#
_symmetry.space_group_name_H-M   'P 1'
#
loop_
_entity.id
_entity.type
_entity.pdbx_description
1 polymer ?
#
loop_
_entity_poly.entity_id
_entity_poly.type
_entity_poly.pdbx_seq_one_letter_code
_entity_poly.pdbx_strand_id
1 'polypeptide(L)'
;MIEILIENKAKILEVGKFEEDRFEAFLSDLNRAENQRFEILKKIKDLGEVNLELIGKELNLSQKDLLLDIEYLKELGLLEDYNQISEFYKGIEKKNEKKGLFPNVLVIKEKKLCSGCGLCVSICPLNAIKFSDEELLIDEDVCINCGLCYACCHRSFFPKELNEYEIDRKENIQYQKEINYYKDILTAQTNDIEIKNIAQDGGVVTTLFKEALEEKIIDGALVVGNFSNSSFLKPMPILIENERALLKSCGTKYSNAHLLTILHEAKKYKKLGIVGTPCVLQALKKISYYPLNKPFFDNISLKIGIFCMESFDYNKTISIIKKEFKLNPKNVKKMDINRGRFIIYDKEGKSSEISLTKIKKYGRYGCFVCSDLTAQFSDISVGSIGSNSKWSTVIIRNETGENLFLKTLKSKHLIKKEILEKDQDILKRIARSKIKMYQEIPRQQMIQQEPYIRNKNFKEVPLGLTHEMVKLETKRCLQCGKPLCMDGCPVNVNIPEFVKLLKQENFHEAFRNIKHYNLLPAICGRVCPQEIQCEGYCLLGNIDKPVAIGYLERFIADWGTKNIQKEPLDSYKLNNIKVAIVGSGPAGLTCAGELARYGYEVTIFEALHTGGGVLAYGIPEFRLPKKIVKQEIETLKRMGVKIKYNMIIGKILSIEDLRDMGYKAFFIGVGAGLPVFLNIDGINLNGVLSANEFLTRVNLMKAYKFPKYDTPVEIGKNVVVIGGGNVAMDSARVAIRLGAEKVNLIYRRSEKEMPARREEYHHAIEEGIEFTFLTNPVKLISDELGNLKEIEVIKMKLGEADKSGRRKPIPIQNSEFRIKADIIIIAVGTKANPICPKSISGLEINKWGYIPTNYECQSNIDDIFAGGDIVTGNATVISAMGAGKRAAIAIHQLLTNKFKIRSSIEEKLTI
;
A
#
# COMPACT_ATOMS: atom_id res chain seq x y z
N MET A 1 -0.33 22.53 -16.40
CA MET A 1 -1.20 23.25 -15.42
C MET A 1 -1.63 24.62 -15.94
N ILE A 2 -0.69 25.48 -16.32
CA ILE A 2 -0.95 26.86 -16.80
C ILE A 2 -1.88 26.87 -18.01
N GLU A 3 -1.58 26.13 -19.06
CA GLU A 3 -2.43 26.05 -20.26
C GLU A 3 -3.86 25.63 -19.94
N ILE A 4 -4.05 24.63 -19.09
CA ILE A 4 -5.37 24.18 -18.66
C ILE A 4 -6.13 25.27 -17.89
N LEU A 5 -5.43 26.05 -17.07
CA LEU A 5 -6.03 27.15 -16.31
C LEU A 5 -6.40 28.31 -17.24
N ILE A 6 -5.54 28.65 -18.22
CA ILE A 6 -5.80 29.67 -19.22
C ILE A 6 -7.00 29.31 -20.10
N GLU A 7 -7.05 28.08 -20.63
CA GLU A 7 -8.17 27.58 -21.46
C GLU A 7 -9.52 27.62 -20.73
N ASN A 8 -9.50 27.52 -19.38
CA ASN A 8 -10.71 27.51 -18.55
C ASN A 8 -10.93 28.81 -17.76
N LYS A 9 -10.18 29.92 -18.04
CA LYS A 9 -10.21 31.18 -17.29
C LYS A 9 -11.64 31.71 -17.11
N ALA A 10 -12.44 31.79 -18.19
CA ALA A 10 -13.80 32.30 -18.11
C ALA A 10 -14.67 31.53 -17.12
N LYS A 11 -14.67 30.21 -17.17
CA LYS A 11 -15.40 29.35 -16.22
C LYS A 11 -14.91 29.47 -14.79
N ILE A 12 -13.61 29.68 -14.58
CA ILE A 12 -13.00 29.87 -13.26
C ILE A 12 -13.46 31.18 -12.63
N LEU A 13 -13.48 32.26 -13.42
CA LEU A 13 -13.92 33.58 -12.95
C LEU A 13 -15.43 33.62 -12.70
N GLU A 14 -16.23 32.92 -13.51
CA GLU A 14 -17.70 32.80 -13.34
C GLU A 14 -18.07 32.15 -12.00
N VAL A 15 -17.29 31.22 -11.49
CA VAL A 15 -17.48 30.60 -10.17
C VAL A 15 -17.26 31.60 -9.01
N GLY A 16 -16.64 32.76 -9.26
CA GLY A 16 -16.48 33.86 -8.30
C GLY A 16 -15.53 33.61 -7.14
N LYS A 17 -14.75 32.53 -7.17
CA LYS A 17 -13.72 32.26 -6.16
C LYS A 17 -12.47 33.11 -6.26
N PHE A 18 -12.17 33.59 -7.47
CA PHE A 18 -10.96 34.34 -7.77
C PHE A 18 -11.31 35.66 -8.45
N GLU A 19 -10.62 36.71 -8.05
CA GLU A 19 -10.64 37.98 -8.73
C GLU A 19 -9.69 37.93 -9.93
N GLU A 20 -10.03 38.57 -11.04
CA GLU A 20 -9.31 38.47 -12.31
C GLU A 20 -7.84 38.88 -12.16
N ASP A 21 -7.57 40.03 -11.57
CA ASP A 21 -6.20 40.53 -11.38
C ASP A 21 -5.33 39.60 -10.53
N ARG A 22 -5.91 39.02 -9.48
CA ARG A 22 -5.22 38.02 -8.61
C ARG A 22 -4.98 36.69 -9.33
N PHE A 23 -5.91 36.29 -10.19
CA PHE A 23 -5.75 35.08 -10.99
C PHE A 23 -4.68 35.25 -12.06
N GLU A 24 -4.59 36.39 -12.73
CA GLU A 24 -3.53 36.72 -13.69
C GLU A 24 -2.16 36.82 -13.03
N ALA A 25 -2.05 37.42 -11.86
CA ALA A 25 -0.81 37.45 -11.08
C ALA A 25 -0.35 36.02 -10.70
N PHE A 26 -1.28 35.18 -10.32
CA PHE A 26 -1.01 33.76 -10.01
C PHE A 26 -0.51 33.01 -11.25
N LEU A 27 -1.14 33.17 -12.40
CA LEU A 27 -0.70 32.54 -13.65
C LEU A 27 0.72 32.95 -14.02
N SER A 28 1.04 34.25 -13.85
CA SER A 28 2.37 34.80 -14.12
C SER A 28 3.43 34.19 -13.20
N ASP A 29 3.15 34.10 -11.90
CA ASP A 29 4.05 33.53 -10.91
C ASP A 29 4.25 32.03 -11.13
N LEU A 30 3.19 31.31 -11.50
CA LEU A 30 3.25 29.88 -11.81
C LEU A 30 4.10 29.60 -13.06
N ASN A 31 3.94 30.43 -14.10
CA ASN A 31 4.72 30.34 -15.33
C ASN A 31 6.21 30.56 -15.06
N ARG A 32 6.54 31.55 -14.23
CA ARG A 32 7.92 31.82 -13.81
C ARG A 32 8.51 30.61 -13.06
N ALA A 33 7.76 30.02 -12.13
CA ALA A 33 8.21 28.84 -11.36
C ALA A 33 8.41 27.60 -12.25
N GLU A 34 7.53 27.33 -13.22
CA GLU A 34 7.68 26.22 -14.15
C GLU A 34 8.89 26.39 -15.07
N ASN A 35 9.12 27.59 -15.61
CA ASN A 35 10.30 27.89 -16.41
C ASN A 35 11.60 27.74 -15.59
N GLN A 36 11.61 28.18 -14.33
CA GLN A 36 12.76 28.03 -13.44
C GLN A 36 13.09 26.57 -13.20
N ARG A 37 12.10 25.72 -12.94
CA ARG A 37 12.28 24.25 -12.76
C ARG A 37 12.83 23.58 -14.00
N PHE A 38 12.37 24.03 -15.17
CA PHE A 38 12.88 23.54 -16.44
C PHE A 38 14.37 23.85 -16.61
N GLU A 39 14.82 25.08 -16.31
CA GLU A 39 16.23 25.44 -16.37
C GLU A 39 17.08 24.69 -15.32
N ILE A 40 16.53 24.45 -14.11
CA ILE A 40 17.20 23.63 -13.10
C ILE A 40 17.42 22.20 -13.61
N LEU A 41 16.40 21.55 -14.20
CA LEU A 41 16.53 20.21 -14.78
C LEU A 41 17.56 20.16 -15.90
N LYS A 42 17.58 21.17 -16.75
CA LYS A 42 18.55 21.30 -17.83
C LYS A 42 19.97 21.39 -17.29
N LYS A 43 20.20 22.20 -16.26
CA LYS A 43 21.52 22.32 -15.62
C LYS A 43 21.95 21.05 -14.91
N ILE A 44 21.05 20.34 -14.22
CA ILE A 44 21.35 19.03 -13.63
C ILE A 44 21.75 18.03 -14.73
N LYS A 45 21.08 18.06 -15.87
CA LYS A 45 21.42 17.24 -17.02
C LYS A 45 22.82 17.55 -17.56
N ASP A 46 23.16 18.84 -17.68
CA ASP A 46 24.45 19.28 -18.23
C ASP A 46 25.60 18.95 -17.27
N LEU A 47 25.38 19.06 -15.96
CA LEU A 47 26.38 18.78 -14.91
C LEU A 47 26.53 17.29 -14.59
N GLY A 48 25.51 16.47 -14.88
CA GLY A 48 25.49 15.05 -14.52
C GLY A 48 25.24 14.78 -13.03
N GLU A 49 25.07 15.80 -12.21
CA GLU A 49 24.82 15.70 -10.77
C GLU A 49 24.00 16.89 -10.23
N VAL A 50 23.42 16.72 -9.04
CA VAL A 50 22.71 17.80 -8.32
C VAL A 50 23.70 18.59 -7.47
N ASN A 51 24.28 19.64 -8.03
CA ASN A 51 25.19 20.55 -7.31
C ASN A 51 24.47 21.88 -7.05
N LEU A 52 23.96 22.05 -5.82
CA LEU A 52 23.13 23.20 -5.42
C LEU A 52 23.87 24.54 -5.52
N GLU A 53 25.15 24.58 -5.16
CA GLU A 53 25.92 25.82 -5.16
C GLU A 53 26.18 26.30 -6.59
N LEU A 54 26.58 25.39 -7.47
CA LEU A 54 26.87 25.70 -8.86
C LEU A 54 25.60 26.09 -9.65
N ILE A 55 24.52 25.32 -9.48
CA ILE A 55 23.22 25.58 -10.13
C ILE A 55 22.67 26.93 -9.66
N GLY A 56 22.68 27.21 -8.35
CA GLY A 56 22.23 28.46 -7.78
C GLY A 56 23.01 29.67 -8.32
N LYS A 57 24.31 29.54 -8.45
CA LYS A 57 25.18 30.61 -9.01
C LYS A 57 24.93 30.84 -10.51
N GLU A 58 24.83 29.78 -11.28
CA GLU A 58 24.65 29.89 -12.74
C GLU A 58 23.25 30.39 -13.14
N LEU A 59 22.20 30.01 -12.39
CA LEU A 59 20.85 30.46 -12.64
C LEU A 59 20.45 31.70 -11.83
N ASN A 60 21.36 32.25 -11.03
CA ASN A 60 21.12 33.41 -10.14
C ASN A 60 19.91 33.20 -9.22
N LEU A 61 19.80 31.98 -8.65
CA LEU A 61 18.71 31.62 -7.75
C LEU A 61 19.15 31.68 -6.29
N SER A 62 18.24 32.11 -5.43
CA SER A 62 18.46 31.98 -4.00
C SER A 62 18.50 30.50 -3.60
N GLN A 63 19.28 30.18 -2.56
CA GLN A 63 19.34 28.81 -2.04
C GLN A 63 17.95 28.29 -1.62
N LYS A 64 17.08 29.19 -1.15
CA LYS A 64 15.71 28.89 -0.76
C LYS A 64 14.86 28.44 -1.96
N ASP A 65 14.90 29.19 -3.05
CA ASP A 65 14.12 28.89 -4.25
C ASP A 65 14.62 27.60 -4.90
N LEU A 66 15.93 27.43 -4.95
CA LEU A 66 16.54 26.22 -5.52
C LEU A 66 16.19 24.94 -4.71
N LEU A 67 16.24 25.01 -3.38
CA LEU A 67 15.86 23.89 -2.51
C LEU A 67 14.38 23.51 -2.73
N LEU A 68 13.49 24.49 -2.81
CA LEU A 68 12.07 24.25 -3.07
C LEU A 68 11.84 23.51 -4.37
N ASP A 69 12.47 23.97 -5.46
CA ASP A 69 12.27 23.37 -6.78
C ASP A 69 12.91 21.99 -6.88
N ILE A 70 14.07 21.78 -6.27
CA ILE A 70 14.73 20.46 -6.22
C ILE A 70 13.91 19.45 -5.42
N GLU A 71 13.37 19.83 -4.26
CA GLU A 71 12.48 18.93 -3.51
C GLU A 71 11.22 18.58 -4.32
N TYR A 72 10.64 19.56 -5.01
CA TYR A 72 9.50 19.30 -5.89
C TYR A 72 9.84 18.34 -7.03
N LEU A 73 10.99 18.51 -7.66
CA LEU A 73 11.46 17.63 -8.74
C LEU A 73 11.80 16.22 -8.26
N LYS A 74 12.35 16.06 -7.04
CA LYS A 74 12.55 14.75 -6.40
C LYS A 74 11.22 14.03 -6.17
N GLU A 75 10.22 14.72 -5.65
CA GLU A 75 8.89 14.14 -5.40
C GLU A 75 8.13 13.74 -6.67
N LEU A 76 8.42 14.40 -7.79
CA LEU A 76 7.93 13.99 -9.10
C LEU A 76 8.69 12.77 -9.68
N GLY A 77 9.72 12.26 -8.98
CA GLY A 77 10.59 11.17 -9.45
C GLY A 77 11.53 11.58 -10.60
N LEU A 78 11.71 12.88 -10.84
CA LEU A 78 12.51 13.39 -11.95
C LEU A 78 14.00 13.49 -11.62
N LEU A 79 14.40 13.28 -10.37
CA LEU A 79 15.80 13.34 -9.93
C LEU A 79 16.36 12.01 -9.41
N GLU A 80 15.56 10.95 -9.32
CA GLU A 80 16.03 9.63 -8.88
C GLU A 80 16.72 8.82 -9.98
N ASP A 81 16.43 9.12 -11.27
CA ASP A 81 17.02 8.41 -12.41
C ASP A 81 17.31 9.40 -13.55
N TYR A 82 18.59 9.63 -13.78
CA TYR A 82 19.09 10.54 -14.82
C TYR A 82 18.60 10.17 -16.24
N ASN A 83 18.34 8.90 -16.51
CA ASN A 83 17.80 8.43 -17.78
C ASN A 83 16.32 8.80 -17.97
N GLN A 84 15.53 8.90 -16.88
CA GLN A 84 14.13 9.32 -16.93
C GLN A 84 13.99 10.83 -17.28
N ILE A 85 14.93 11.66 -16.88
CA ILE A 85 14.97 13.08 -17.26
C ILE A 85 15.03 13.22 -18.78
N SER A 86 15.86 12.42 -19.47
CA SER A 86 15.98 12.43 -20.93
C SER A 86 14.68 11.98 -21.65
N GLU A 87 13.97 11.00 -21.09
CA GLU A 87 12.68 10.53 -21.63
C GLU A 87 11.54 11.51 -21.34
N PHE A 88 11.56 12.20 -20.21
CA PHE A 88 10.60 13.25 -19.87
C PHE A 88 10.67 14.41 -20.88
N TYR A 89 11.87 14.88 -21.24
CA TYR A 89 12.06 15.91 -22.27
C TYR A 89 11.56 15.46 -23.65
N LYS A 90 11.83 14.23 -24.06
CA LYS A 90 11.31 13.66 -25.31
C LYS A 90 9.79 13.49 -25.30
N GLY A 91 9.18 13.35 -24.12
CA GLY A 91 7.75 13.24 -23.93
C GLY A 91 7.02 14.58 -24.02
N ILE A 92 7.64 15.69 -23.57
CA ILE A 92 7.07 17.06 -23.67
C ILE A 92 7.03 17.51 -25.14
N GLU A 93 8.05 17.22 -25.91
CA GLU A 93 8.12 17.56 -27.34
C GLU A 93 7.09 16.80 -28.22
N LYS A 94 6.53 15.67 -27.75
CA LYS A 94 5.66 14.78 -28.54
C LYS A 94 4.19 14.77 -28.15
N LYS A 95 3.73 15.48 -27.09
CA LYS A 95 2.33 15.40 -26.64
C LYS A 95 1.55 16.69 -26.82
N ASN A 96 0.99 16.85 -28.01
CA ASN A 96 -0.24 17.61 -28.25
C ASN A 96 -1.49 16.71 -28.05
N GLU A 97 -1.63 15.96 -26.99
CA GLU A 97 -2.85 15.23 -26.68
C GLU A 97 -3.35 15.53 -25.26
N LYS A 98 -4.55 16.13 -25.25
CA LYS A 98 -5.33 16.63 -24.12
C LYS A 98 -5.69 15.54 -23.10
N LYS A 99 -4.79 15.20 -22.14
CA LYS A 99 -5.20 14.66 -20.82
C LYS A 99 -4.13 15.09 -19.81
N GLY A 100 -4.57 15.85 -18.78
CA GLY A 100 -3.72 16.50 -17.80
C GLY A 100 -2.57 15.66 -17.28
N LEU A 101 -1.36 16.21 -17.34
CA LEU A 101 -0.11 15.64 -16.90
C LEU A 101 -0.01 15.54 -15.36
N PHE A 102 -0.88 16.22 -14.62
CA PHE A 102 -0.81 16.28 -13.16
C PHE A 102 -1.90 15.45 -12.50
N PRO A 103 -1.54 14.67 -11.46
CA PRO A 103 -2.53 13.96 -10.66
C PRO A 103 -3.43 14.97 -9.92
N ASN A 104 -4.68 14.63 -9.71
CA ASN A 104 -5.55 15.32 -8.79
C ASN A 104 -5.51 14.69 -7.39
N VAL A 105 -6.23 15.26 -6.43
CA VAL A 105 -6.21 14.80 -5.03
C VAL A 105 -6.82 13.40 -4.80
N LEU A 106 -7.46 12.78 -5.82
CA LEU A 106 -7.93 11.38 -5.72
C LEU A 106 -6.79 10.41 -5.44
N VAL A 107 -5.60 10.64 -6.01
CA VAL A 107 -4.40 9.82 -5.71
C VAL A 107 -4.12 9.77 -4.20
N ILE A 108 -4.31 10.89 -3.49
CA ILE A 108 -4.13 10.95 -2.03
C ILE A 108 -5.26 10.20 -1.29
N LYS A 109 -6.50 10.25 -1.82
CA LYS A 109 -7.64 9.50 -1.29
C LYS A 109 -7.42 7.99 -1.48
N GLU A 110 -7.06 7.56 -2.69
CA GLU A 110 -6.79 6.16 -3.05
C GLU A 110 -5.66 5.57 -2.21
N LYS A 111 -4.58 6.32 -2.03
CA LYS A 111 -3.49 5.97 -1.10
C LYS A 111 -3.89 6.02 0.37
N LYS A 112 -5.12 6.40 0.71
CA LYS A 112 -5.64 6.53 2.08
C LYS A 112 -4.81 7.48 2.97
N LEU A 113 -4.13 8.46 2.38
CA LEU A 113 -3.31 9.46 3.09
C LEU A 113 -4.08 10.71 3.50
N CYS A 114 -5.30 10.91 2.99
CA CYS A 114 -6.10 12.10 3.25
C CYS A 114 -6.31 12.32 4.75
N SER A 115 -5.85 13.48 5.25
CA SER A 115 -6.04 13.91 6.65
C SER A 115 -7.38 14.59 6.89
N GLY A 116 -8.09 15.00 5.82
CA GLY A 116 -9.35 15.72 5.89
C GLY A 116 -9.22 17.22 6.22
N CYS A 117 -8.08 17.85 5.95
CA CYS A 117 -7.89 19.28 6.26
C CYS A 117 -8.83 20.22 5.46
N GLY A 118 -9.26 19.83 4.25
CA GLY A 118 -10.24 20.56 3.44
C GLY A 118 -9.64 21.56 2.44
N LEU A 119 -8.32 21.80 2.43
CA LEU A 119 -7.71 22.84 1.59
C LEU A 119 -7.97 22.63 0.09
N CYS A 120 -7.95 21.38 -0.40
CA CYS A 120 -8.19 21.05 -1.80
C CYS A 120 -9.58 21.52 -2.29
N VAL A 121 -10.57 21.62 -1.40
CA VAL A 121 -11.91 22.15 -1.72
C VAL A 121 -11.84 23.67 -1.93
N SER A 122 -11.16 24.40 -1.05
CA SER A 122 -11.02 25.87 -1.17
C SER A 122 -10.21 26.31 -2.38
N ILE A 123 -9.18 25.55 -2.74
CA ILE A 123 -8.30 25.89 -3.86
C ILE A 123 -8.85 25.45 -5.22
N CYS A 124 -9.85 24.58 -5.26
CA CYS A 124 -10.40 24.10 -6.54
C CYS A 124 -11.09 25.26 -7.28
N PRO A 125 -10.63 25.64 -8.48
CA PRO A 125 -11.13 26.84 -9.16
C PRO A 125 -12.56 26.66 -9.70
N LEU A 126 -13.01 25.42 -9.90
CA LEU A 126 -14.33 25.10 -10.45
C LEU A 126 -15.30 24.44 -9.45
N ASN A 127 -14.99 24.44 -8.16
CA ASN A 127 -15.79 23.74 -7.14
C ASN A 127 -16.01 22.24 -7.42
N ALA A 128 -15.15 21.60 -8.21
CA ALA A 128 -15.27 20.20 -8.56
C ALA A 128 -15.03 19.25 -7.36
N ILE A 129 -14.55 19.77 -6.22
CA ILE A 129 -14.15 18.95 -5.05
C ILE A 129 -15.07 19.28 -3.87
N LYS A 130 -15.61 18.26 -3.23
CA LYS A 130 -16.43 18.36 -2.02
C LYS A 130 -16.22 17.20 -1.06
N PHE A 131 -16.59 17.37 0.20
CA PHE A 131 -16.78 16.29 1.15
C PHE A 131 -18.27 15.93 1.26
N SER A 132 -18.61 14.68 1.02
CA SER A 132 -19.95 14.13 1.27
C SER A 132 -19.80 12.89 2.14
N ASP A 133 -20.59 12.80 3.20
CA ASP A 133 -20.48 11.74 4.21
C ASP A 133 -19.05 11.47 4.70
N GLU A 134 -18.26 12.56 4.81
CA GLU A 134 -16.85 12.59 5.22
C GLU A 134 -15.86 11.98 4.20
N GLU A 135 -16.34 11.58 3.04
CA GLU A 135 -15.52 11.19 1.92
C GLU A 135 -15.24 12.36 0.98
N LEU A 136 -14.00 12.42 0.51
CA LEU A 136 -13.58 13.33 -0.54
C LEU A 136 -14.13 12.83 -1.88
N LEU A 137 -14.91 13.67 -2.56
CA LEU A 137 -15.47 13.40 -3.88
C LEU A 137 -14.96 14.44 -4.87
N ILE A 138 -14.74 14.02 -6.10
CA ILE A 138 -14.45 14.90 -7.25
C ILE A 138 -15.54 14.65 -8.29
N ASP A 139 -16.10 15.73 -8.78
CA ASP A 139 -16.99 15.73 -9.94
C ASP A 139 -16.13 15.69 -11.20
N GLU A 140 -16.07 14.54 -11.86
CA GLU A 140 -15.21 14.31 -13.02
C GLU A 140 -15.68 15.10 -14.26
N ASP A 141 -16.96 15.44 -14.36
CA ASP A 141 -17.52 16.21 -15.47
C ASP A 141 -17.14 17.70 -15.36
N VAL A 142 -16.91 18.18 -14.14
CA VAL A 142 -16.51 19.56 -13.83
C VAL A 142 -14.98 19.69 -13.73
N CYS A 143 -14.28 18.63 -13.34
CA CYS A 143 -12.85 18.65 -13.07
C CYS A 143 -12.02 18.77 -14.36
N ILE A 144 -11.26 19.87 -14.49
CA ILE A 144 -10.34 20.11 -15.63
C ILE A 144 -8.95 19.50 -15.44
N ASN A 145 -8.72 18.72 -14.38
CA ASN A 145 -7.42 18.10 -14.05
C ASN A 145 -6.23 19.08 -14.04
N CYS A 146 -6.44 20.31 -13.52
CA CYS A 146 -5.40 21.34 -13.44
C CYS A 146 -4.28 21.03 -12.41
N GLY A 147 -4.46 20.03 -11.52
CA GLY A 147 -3.47 19.62 -10.53
C GLY A 147 -3.31 20.51 -9.29
N LEU A 148 -3.96 21.65 -9.19
CA LEU A 148 -3.85 22.58 -8.04
C LEU A 148 -4.13 21.91 -6.69
N CYS A 149 -5.17 21.07 -6.63
CA CYS A 149 -5.55 20.36 -5.43
C CYS A 149 -4.48 19.36 -4.96
N TYR A 150 -3.74 18.74 -5.87
CA TYR A 150 -2.61 17.87 -5.57
C TYR A 150 -1.41 18.71 -5.13
N ALA A 151 -1.07 19.76 -5.85
CA ALA A 151 0.06 20.64 -5.54
C ALA A 151 -0.06 21.28 -4.14
N CYS A 152 -1.25 21.70 -3.71
CA CYS A 152 -1.46 22.29 -2.38
C CYS A 152 -1.56 21.25 -1.24
N CYS A 153 -1.76 19.97 -1.54
CA CYS A 153 -1.94 18.93 -0.52
C CYS A 153 -0.63 18.65 0.21
N HIS A 154 -0.61 18.84 1.54
CA HIS A 154 0.57 18.51 2.36
C HIS A 154 0.92 17.01 2.40
N ARG A 155 0.03 16.15 1.89
CA ARG A 155 0.23 14.69 1.77
C ARG A 155 0.71 14.25 0.39
N SER A 156 0.76 15.14 -0.61
CA SER A 156 1.40 14.85 -1.89
C SER A 156 2.92 14.84 -1.72
N PHE A 157 3.48 15.90 -1.19
CA PHE A 157 4.87 16.06 -0.74
C PHE A 157 4.93 17.23 0.25
N PHE A 158 5.98 17.33 1.05
CA PHE A 158 6.21 18.44 1.96
C PHE A 158 7.71 18.81 1.97
N PRO A 159 8.09 20.07 1.65
CA PRO A 159 9.48 20.48 1.52
C PRO A 159 10.19 20.58 2.90
N LYS A 160 10.70 19.47 3.39
CA LYS A 160 11.31 19.36 4.73
C LYS A 160 12.63 20.13 4.82
N GLU A 161 13.52 19.93 3.86
CA GLU A 161 14.85 20.58 3.82
C GLU A 161 14.73 22.11 3.78
N LEU A 162 13.76 22.63 3.00
CA LEU A 162 13.48 24.06 2.96
C LEU A 162 12.96 24.59 4.30
N ASN A 163 12.10 23.80 4.96
CA ASN A 163 11.59 24.19 6.27
C ASN A 163 12.71 24.22 7.32
N GLU A 164 13.60 23.24 7.32
CA GLU A 164 14.78 23.22 8.20
C GLU A 164 15.70 24.42 7.93
N TYR A 165 15.98 24.71 6.66
CA TYR A 165 16.77 25.88 6.25
C TYR A 165 16.18 27.23 6.71
N GLU A 166 14.85 27.40 6.67
CA GLU A 166 14.18 28.62 7.17
C GLU A 166 14.28 28.78 8.69
N ILE A 167 14.29 27.66 9.42
CA ILE A 167 14.27 27.66 10.88
C ILE A 167 15.69 27.87 11.44
N ASP A 168 16.71 27.26 10.85
CA ASP A 168 18.12 27.36 11.29
C ASP A 168 18.66 28.82 11.24
N ARG A 169 17.97 29.70 10.51
CA ARG A 169 18.33 31.14 10.41
C ARG A 169 17.59 32.04 11.39
N LYS A 170 16.74 31.50 12.27
CA LYS A 170 16.02 32.30 13.26
C LYS A 170 16.78 32.29 14.58
N GLU A 171 17.10 33.49 15.08
CA GLU A 171 17.72 33.67 16.38
C GLU A 171 16.77 33.36 17.54
N ASN A 172 17.29 32.92 18.65
CA ASN A 172 16.57 32.64 19.92
C ASN A 172 15.47 31.56 19.81
N ILE A 173 15.67 30.53 18.98
CA ILE A 173 14.77 29.39 18.86
C ILE A 173 15.45 28.12 19.39
N GLN A 174 14.80 27.42 20.31
CA GLN A 174 15.23 26.12 20.81
C GLN A 174 14.65 24.99 19.93
N TYR A 175 15.39 23.88 19.83
CA TYR A 175 14.95 22.69 19.11
C TYR A 175 14.95 21.45 20.02
N GLN A 176 13.86 20.72 20.01
CA GLN A 176 13.76 19.39 20.59
C GLN A 176 13.02 18.46 19.62
N LYS A 177 13.62 17.34 19.29
CA LYS A 177 13.09 16.39 18.28
C LYS A 177 11.61 16.03 18.46
N GLU A 178 11.14 15.95 19.70
CA GLU A 178 9.79 15.54 20.03
C GLU A 178 8.73 16.64 19.81
N ILE A 179 9.12 17.88 20.00
CA ILE A 179 8.21 19.04 19.96
C ILE A 179 8.61 20.07 18.89
N ASN A 180 9.70 19.82 18.18
CA ASN A 180 10.28 20.68 17.16
C ASN A 180 10.75 22.05 17.73
N TYR A 181 10.66 23.11 16.94
CA TYR A 181 11.18 24.43 17.26
C TYR A 181 10.22 25.23 18.14
N TYR A 182 10.74 25.92 19.15
CA TYR A 182 9.97 26.72 20.09
C TYR A 182 10.83 27.78 20.77
N LYS A 183 10.20 28.86 21.26
CA LYS A 183 10.81 29.89 22.11
C LYS A 183 10.64 29.56 23.58
N ASP A 184 9.42 29.14 24.00
CA ASP A 184 9.12 28.86 25.40
C ASP A 184 8.03 27.78 25.54
N ILE A 185 8.07 27.05 26.65
CA ILE A 185 7.06 26.05 27.03
C ILE A 185 6.62 26.31 28.46
N LEU A 186 5.33 26.52 28.64
CA LEU A 186 4.74 26.82 29.93
C LEU A 186 3.33 26.26 30.07
N THR A 187 2.71 26.44 31.21
CA THR A 187 1.27 26.15 31.39
C THR A 187 0.50 27.46 31.64
N ALA A 188 -0.74 27.50 31.11
CA ALA A 188 -1.60 28.68 31.28
C ALA A 188 -3.07 28.30 31.49
N GLN A 189 -3.81 29.22 32.06
CA GLN A 189 -5.25 29.11 32.29
C GLN A 189 -5.91 30.47 32.09
N THR A 190 -7.13 30.47 31.55
CA THR A 190 -7.93 31.69 31.46
C THR A 190 -8.33 32.20 32.85
N ASN A 191 -8.39 33.52 32.99
CA ASN A 191 -8.93 34.17 34.16
C ASN A 191 -10.43 34.57 33.97
N ASP A 192 -10.94 34.46 32.74
CA ASP A 192 -12.34 34.70 32.40
C ASP A 192 -13.22 33.55 32.91
N ILE A 193 -14.19 33.87 33.74
CA ILE A 193 -15.07 32.88 34.40
C ILE A 193 -15.99 32.20 33.39
N GLU A 194 -16.48 32.92 32.37
CA GLU A 194 -17.37 32.37 31.36
C GLU A 194 -16.62 31.35 30.51
N ILE A 195 -15.43 31.69 30.02
CA ILE A 195 -14.57 30.80 29.25
C ILE A 195 -14.17 29.58 30.10
N LYS A 196 -13.84 29.78 31.39
CA LYS A 196 -13.43 28.70 32.32
C LYS A 196 -14.51 27.65 32.52
N ASN A 197 -15.78 28.04 32.50
CA ASN A 197 -16.90 27.14 32.68
C ASN A 197 -17.22 26.28 31.44
N ILE A 198 -16.90 26.76 30.25
CA ILE A 198 -17.23 26.09 28.98
C ILE A 198 -16.01 25.45 28.30
N ALA A 199 -14.82 25.82 28.74
CA ALA A 199 -13.57 25.28 28.17
C ALA A 199 -13.38 23.80 28.46
N GLN A 200 -12.64 23.12 27.61
CA GLN A 200 -12.22 21.72 27.82
C GLN A 200 -11.24 21.62 28.99
N ASP A 201 -10.22 22.47 28.97
CA ASP A 201 -9.12 22.54 29.97
C ASP A 201 -8.86 24.01 30.36
N GLY A 202 -7.68 24.55 30.14
CA GLY A 202 -7.30 25.90 30.60
C GLY A 202 -7.96 27.09 29.85
N GLY A 203 -8.74 26.87 28.80
CA GLY A 203 -9.44 27.95 28.07
C GLY A 203 -8.55 28.87 27.26
N VAL A 204 -7.26 28.56 27.12
CA VAL A 204 -6.21 29.43 26.55
C VAL A 204 -6.50 29.83 25.11
N VAL A 205 -6.91 28.89 24.24
CA VAL A 205 -7.19 29.15 22.82
C VAL A 205 -8.27 30.22 22.66
N THR A 206 -9.38 30.05 23.36
CA THR A 206 -10.50 31.01 23.31
C THR A 206 -10.09 32.38 23.82
N THR A 207 -9.35 32.45 24.92
CA THR A 207 -8.87 33.71 25.51
C THR A 207 -7.91 34.43 24.58
N LEU A 208 -6.98 33.71 23.91
CA LEU A 208 -6.08 34.31 22.92
C LEU A 208 -6.80 34.89 21.72
N PHE A 209 -7.85 34.20 21.22
CA PHE A 209 -8.67 34.72 20.12
C PHE A 209 -9.54 35.88 20.55
N LYS A 210 -10.08 35.87 21.77
CA LYS A 210 -10.80 37.02 22.35
C LYS A 210 -9.90 38.27 22.38
N GLU A 211 -8.72 38.17 22.98
CA GLU A 211 -7.73 39.25 23.02
C GLU A 211 -7.35 39.73 21.62
N ALA A 212 -7.10 38.79 20.67
CA ALA A 212 -6.71 39.15 19.32
C ALA A 212 -7.79 39.87 18.53
N LEU A 213 -9.09 39.62 18.80
CA LEU A 213 -10.24 40.34 18.23
C LEU A 213 -10.40 41.71 18.86
N GLU A 214 -10.37 41.82 20.21
CA GLU A 214 -10.50 43.06 20.96
C GLU A 214 -9.39 44.06 20.56
N GLU A 215 -8.17 43.59 20.44
CA GLU A 215 -6.99 44.35 20.10
C GLU A 215 -6.76 44.56 18.58
N LYS A 216 -7.73 44.09 17.74
CA LYS A 216 -7.69 44.20 16.27
C LYS A 216 -6.41 43.65 15.65
N ILE A 217 -5.81 42.66 16.33
CA ILE A 217 -4.72 41.83 15.77
C ILE A 217 -5.28 41.02 14.62
N ILE A 218 -6.53 40.55 14.79
CA ILE A 218 -7.34 39.90 13.75
C ILE A 218 -8.70 40.60 13.66
N ASP A 219 -9.32 40.59 12.48
CA ASP A 219 -10.67 41.09 12.21
C ASP A 219 -11.70 39.96 11.97
N GLY A 220 -11.24 38.74 11.93
CA GLY A 220 -12.05 37.53 11.89
C GLY A 220 -11.23 36.28 12.20
N ALA A 221 -11.92 35.19 12.51
CA ALA A 221 -11.26 33.91 12.76
C ALA A 221 -12.01 32.74 12.13
N LEU A 222 -11.23 31.78 11.59
CA LEU A 222 -11.71 30.50 11.10
C LEU A 222 -11.53 29.45 12.20
N VAL A 223 -12.63 28.94 12.73
CA VAL A 223 -12.70 28.02 13.88
C VAL A 223 -13.66 26.86 13.62
N VAL A 224 -13.71 25.88 14.53
CA VAL A 224 -14.66 24.77 14.49
C VAL A 224 -15.78 24.98 15.48
N GLY A 225 -17.01 25.12 14.97
CA GLY A 225 -18.24 25.17 15.74
C GLY A 225 -19.04 23.87 15.70
N ASN A 226 -20.19 23.84 16.39
CA ASN A 226 -21.16 22.77 16.31
C ASN A 226 -22.35 23.19 15.46
N PHE A 227 -22.93 22.29 14.69
CA PHE A 227 -24.15 22.53 13.94
C PHE A 227 -25.36 22.53 14.89
N SER A 228 -26.16 23.61 14.88
CA SER A 228 -27.19 23.83 15.91
C SER A 228 -28.51 23.08 15.72
N ASN A 229 -28.84 22.61 14.52
CA ASN A 229 -30.24 22.26 14.19
C ASN A 229 -30.58 20.81 13.86
N SER A 230 -29.64 19.86 13.68
CA SER A 230 -30.07 18.50 13.27
C SER A 230 -29.17 17.34 13.65
N SER A 231 -27.92 17.53 14.01
CA SER A 231 -27.04 16.43 14.35
C SER A 231 -26.14 16.76 15.54
N PHE A 232 -26.29 15.94 16.55
CA PHE A 232 -25.54 16.01 17.78
C PHE A 232 -24.02 15.95 17.51
N LEU A 233 -23.26 16.94 18.03
CA LEU A 233 -21.80 17.03 17.99
C LEU A 233 -21.14 16.96 16.60
N LYS A 234 -21.86 17.23 15.51
CA LYS A 234 -21.20 17.32 14.19
C LYS A 234 -20.39 18.63 14.12
N PRO A 235 -19.05 18.54 14.06
CA PRO A 235 -18.24 19.75 13.96
C PRO A 235 -18.33 20.32 12.56
N MET A 236 -18.34 21.67 12.46
CA MET A 236 -18.36 22.40 11.20
C MET A 236 -17.35 23.55 11.24
N PRO A 237 -16.72 23.89 10.10
CA PRO A 237 -15.94 25.11 9.97
C PRO A 237 -16.88 26.32 10.01
N ILE A 238 -16.51 27.33 10.78
CA ILE A 238 -17.25 28.62 10.88
C ILE A 238 -16.28 29.80 10.88
N LEU A 239 -16.73 30.89 10.28
CA LEU A 239 -16.09 32.19 10.36
C LEU A 239 -16.75 33.04 11.44
N ILE A 240 -15.95 33.66 12.30
CA ILE A 240 -16.40 34.44 13.44
C ILE A 240 -15.74 35.83 13.42
N GLU A 241 -16.46 36.85 13.93
CA GLU A 241 -16.04 38.27 13.96
C GLU A 241 -16.15 38.86 15.37
N ASN A 242 -16.72 38.15 16.31
CA ASN A 242 -17.01 38.65 17.66
C ASN A 242 -16.92 37.56 18.73
N GLU A 243 -16.82 38.03 19.98
CA GLU A 243 -16.71 37.18 21.17
C GLU A 243 -17.88 36.20 21.34
N ARG A 244 -19.12 36.64 21.12
CA ARG A 244 -20.31 35.76 21.33
C ARG A 244 -20.29 34.56 20.37
N ALA A 245 -19.82 34.74 19.14
CA ALA A 245 -19.66 33.67 18.18
C ALA A 245 -18.47 32.76 18.56
N LEU A 246 -17.39 33.35 19.10
CA LEU A 246 -16.22 32.62 19.58
C LEU A 246 -16.58 31.68 20.73
N LEU A 247 -17.33 32.11 21.72
CA LEU A 247 -17.77 31.30 22.86
C LEU A 247 -18.55 30.05 22.43
N LYS A 248 -19.36 30.14 21.35
CA LYS A 248 -20.07 28.98 20.79
C LYS A 248 -19.14 27.94 20.15
N SER A 249 -17.92 28.28 19.84
CA SER A 249 -16.92 27.39 19.29
C SER A 249 -16.11 26.63 20.37
N CYS A 250 -16.26 26.96 21.63
CA CYS A 250 -15.52 26.38 22.75
C CYS A 250 -15.65 24.87 22.86
N GLY A 251 -14.69 24.23 23.52
CA GLY A 251 -14.64 22.80 23.78
C GLY A 251 -14.03 21.97 22.63
N THR A 252 -13.43 20.83 22.99
CA THR A 252 -12.73 19.95 22.03
C THR A 252 -13.72 19.14 21.18
N LYS A 253 -13.47 19.07 19.89
CA LYS A 253 -14.18 18.23 18.91
C LYS A 253 -13.26 17.12 18.43
N TYR A 254 -13.63 15.85 18.68
CA TYR A 254 -12.81 14.69 18.28
C TYR A 254 -13.07 14.21 16.86
N SER A 255 -14.14 14.69 16.22
CA SER A 255 -14.42 14.45 14.81
C SER A 255 -13.81 15.53 13.93
N ASN A 256 -13.43 15.14 12.71
CA ASN A 256 -12.87 16.05 11.73
C ASN A 256 -13.94 17.04 11.22
N ALA A 257 -13.58 18.30 11.09
CA ALA A 257 -14.46 19.37 10.60
C ALA A 257 -14.17 19.82 9.17
N HIS A 258 -13.14 19.28 8.51
CA HIS A 258 -12.66 19.73 7.21
C HIS A 258 -12.46 21.25 7.17
N LEU A 259 -11.76 21.81 8.18
CA LEU A 259 -11.71 23.22 8.52
C LEU A 259 -11.46 24.16 7.32
N LEU A 260 -10.54 23.79 6.43
CA LEU A 260 -10.14 24.67 5.33
C LEU A 260 -11.09 24.64 4.13
N THR A 261 -12.23 23.95 4.21
CA THR A 261 -13.19 23.91 3.08
C THR A 261 -13.82 25.27 2.78
N ILE A 262 -13.94 26.13 3.78
CA ILE A 262 -14.49 27.49 3.63
C ILE A 262 -13.44 28.60 3.69
N LEU A 263 -12.15 28.26 3.56
CA LEU A 263 -11.07 29.24 3.64
C LEU A 263 -11.20 30.33 2.57
N HIS A 264 -11.72 29.99 1.37
CA HIS A 264 -11.94 30.96 0.31
C HIS A 264 -12.99 32.06 0.68
N GLU A 265 -13.93 31.76 1.58
CA GLU A 265 -14.91 32.72 2.09
C GLU A 265 -14.29 33.78 3.03
N ALA A 266 -13.10 33.42 3.59
CA ALA A 266 -12.39 34.29 4.52
C ALA A 266 -11.64 35.46 3.84
N LYS A 267 -11.70 35.61 2.52
CA LYS A 267 -11.13 36.74 1.75
C LYS A 267 -11.63 38.12 2.24
N LYS A 268 -12.84 38.16 2.78
CA LYS A 268 -13.44 39.39 3.31
C LYS A 268 -12.67 39.98 4.50
N TYR A 269 -11.84 39.20 5.16
CA TYR A 269 -11.03 39.63 6.29
C TYR A 269 -9.64 40.09 5.83
N LYS A 270 -9.16 41.20 6.42
CA LYS A 270 -7.80 41.70 6.15
C LYS A 270 -6.77 41.00 7.03
N LYS A 271 -7.19 40.52 8.23
CA LYS A 271 -6.33 39.87 9.21
C LYS A 271 -7.05 38.69 9.80
N LEU A 272 -6.83 37.52 9.21
CA LEU A 272 -7.50 36.29 9.60
C LEU A 272 -6.72 35.53 10.67
N GLY A 273 -7.42 35.11 11.74
CA GLY A 273 -6.92 34.12 12.70
C GLY A 273 -7.41 32.70 12.34
N ILE A 274 -6.60 31.68 12.56
CA ILE A 274 -6.99 30.29 12.33
C ILE A 274 -6.59 29.44 13.53
N VAL A 275 -7.51 28.57 14.01
CA VAL A 275 -7.18 27.50 14.94
C VAL A 275 -7.24 26.15 14.24
N GLY A 276 -6.17 25.35 14.31
CA GLY A 276 -6.11 24.10 13.57
C GLY A 276 -5.29 22.98 14.22
N THR A 277 -5.59 21.77 13.81
CA THR A 277 -4.77 20.58 14.11
C THR A 277 -3.48 20.61 13.26
N PRO A 278 -2.47 19.77 13.56
CA PRO A 278 -1.21 19.74 12.81
C PRO A 278 -1.38 19.64 11.29
N CYS A 279 -2.29 18.81 10.81
CA CYS A 279 -2.52 18.63 9.37
C CYS A 279 -3.09 19.89 8.67
N VAL A 280 -3.88 20.69 9.38
CA VAL A 280 -4.38 21.98 8.91
C VAL A 280 -3.22 22.96 8.74
N LEU A 281 -2.37 23.06 9.76
CA LEU A 281 -1.24 23.99 9.76
C LEU A 281 -0.13 23.58 8.80
N GLN A 282 0.10 22.26 8.62
CA GLN A 282 0.98 21.75 7.58
C GLN A 282 0.50 22.13 6.18
N ALA A 283 -0.80 22.05 5.93
CA ALA A 283 -1.36 22.47 4.65
C ALA A 283 -1.18 23.96 4.40
N LEU A 284 -1.41 24.80 5.40
CA LEU A 284 -1.18 26.26 5.33
C LEU A 284 0.30 26.60 5.16
N LYS A 285 1.19 25.89 5.86
CA LYS A 285 2.64 26.08 5.71
C LYS A 285 3.10 25.70 4.31
N LYS A 286 2.59 24.57 3.75
CA LYS A 286 2.94 24.18 2.39
C LYS A 286 2.56 25.23 1.35
N ILE A 287 1.34 25.74 1.37
CA ILE A 287 0.95 26.77 0.40
C ILE A 287 1.74 28.09 0.54
N SER A 288 2.30 28.38 1.73
CA SER A 288 3.13 29.58 1.92
C SER A 288 4.46 29.53 1.17
N TYR A 289 4.92 28.37 0.74
CA TYR A 289 6.13 28.19 -0.07
C TYR A 289 5.90 28.44 -1.56
N TYR A 290 4.65 28.45 -1.99
CA TYR A 290 4.29 28.60 -3.39
C TYR A 290 3.63 29.95 -3.67
N PRO A 291 3.63 30.40 -4.94
CA PRO A 291 2.84 31.55 -5.36
C PRO A 291 1.33 31.41 -5.07
N LEU A 292 0.87 30.21 -4.70
CA LEU A 292 -0.52 29.93 -4.33
C LEU A 292 -1.01 30.69 -3.10
N ASN A 293 -0.12 31.11 -2.20
CA ASN A 293 -0.51 31.77 -0.95
C ASN A 293 -0.97 33.23 -1.18
N LYS A 294 -0.15 34.02 -1.88
CA LYS A 294 -0.40 35.46 -2.05
C LYS A 294 -1.76 35.82 -2.68
N PRO A 295 -2.13 35.24 -3.84
CA PRO A 295 -3.39 35.59 -4.45
C PRO A 295 -4.63 35.09 -3.71
N PHE A 296 -4.51 34.09 -2.84
CA PHE A 296 -5.66 33.43 -2.25
C PHE A 296 -5.75 33.56 -0.73
N PHE A 297 -4.62 33.54 0.00
CA PHE A 297 -4.60 33.36 1.46
C PHE A 297 -3.53 34.20 2.17
N ASP A 298 -3.18 35.38 1.63
CA ASP A 298 -2.17 36.28 2.18
C ASP A 298 -2.61 37.02 3.46
N ASN A 299 -3.89 36.92 3.78
CA ASN A 299 -4.54 37.61 4.92
C ASN A 299 -4.41 36.84 6.25
N ILE A 300 -3.78 35.64 6.27
CA ILE A 300 -3.63 34.84 7.49
C ILE A 300 -2.57 35.45 8.40
N SER A 301 -3.01 36.09 9.48
CA SER A 301 -2.15 36.85 10.41
C SER A 301 -1.83 36.10 11.71
N LEU A 302 -2.68 35.13 12.12
CA LEU A 302 -2.50 34.37 13.37
C LEU A 302 -2.86 32.88 13.17
N LYS A 303 -1.97 32.01 13.63
CA LYS A 303 -2.16 30.55 13.61
C LYS A 303 -2.01 29.95 15.00
N ILE A 304 -3.09 29.46 15.60
CA ILE A 304 -3.06 28.72 16.87
C ILE A 304 -3.21 27.23 16.59
N GLY A 305 -2.24 26.45 17.06
CA GLY A 305 -2.19 25.00 16.90
C GLY A 305 -2.82 24.27 18.07
N ILE A 306 -3.54 23.18 17.81
CA ILE A 306 -4.07 22.28 18.84
C ILE A 306 -3.32 20.96 18.81
N PHE A 307 -2.89 20.45 19.97
CA PHE A 307 -2.29 19.12 20.07
C PHE A 307 -3.25 18.05 19.54
N CYS A 308 -2.72 17.15 18.73
CA CYS A 308 -3.55 16.13 18.08
C CYS A 308 -2.80 14.79 17.94
N MET A 309 -3.34 13.73 18.55
CA MET A 309 -2.86 12.36 18.33
C MET A 309 -3.48 11.75 17.08
N GLU A 310 -4.79 11.76 16.98
CA GLU A 310 -5.59 11.25 15.87
C GLU A 310 -6.97 11.93 15.85
N SER A 311 -7.65 11.86 14.71
CA SER A 311 -9.04 12.31 14.58
C SER A 311 -9.90 11.22 13.96
N PHE A 312 -11.19 11.30 14.19
CA PHE A 312 -12.19 10.36 13.70
C PHE A 312 -13.11 11.06 12.70
N ASP A 313 -13.66 10.28 11.77
CA ASP A 313 -14.80 10.75 10.98
C ASP A 313 -16.04 10.80 11.87
N TYR A 314 -16.98 11.72 11.61
CA TYR A 314 -18.18 11.87 12.44
C TYR A 314 -18.99 10.58 12.56
N ASN A 315 -19.23 9.88 11.44
CA ASN A 315 -19.95 8.61 11.44
C ASN A 315 -19.25 7.52 12.27
N LYS A 316 -17.91 7.54 12.30
CA LYS A 316 -17.11 6.65 13.16
C LYS A 316 -17.21 7.04 14.62
N THR A 317 -17.25 8.33 14.94
CA THR A 317 -17.49 8.81 16.31
C THR A 317 -18.86 8.35 16.81
N ILE A 318 -19.90 8.47 16.00
CA ILE A 318 -21.23 7.92 16.32
C ILE A 318 -21.17 6.39 16.51
N SER A 319 -20.40 5.69 15.69
CA SER A 319 -20.20 4.23 15.82
C SER A 319 -19.48 3.87 17.13
N ILE A 320 -18.47 4.65 17.55
CA ILE A 320 -17.81 4.47 18.86
C ILE A 320 -18.83 4.60 19.98
N ILE A 321 -19.63 5.66 19.98
CA ILE A 321 -20.65 5.91 21.02
C ILE A 321 -21.65 4.75 21.09
N LYS A 322 -22.18 4.30 19.94
CA LYS A 322 -23.20 3.25 19.89
C LYS A 322 -22.64 1.86 20.18
N LYS A 323 -21.49 1.48 19.57
CA LYS A 323 -20.98 0.11 19.61
C LYS A 323 -20.07 -0.16 20.81
N GLU A 324 -19.19 0.79 21.14
CA GLU A 324 -18.19 0.57 22.19
C GLU A 324 -18.71 1.00 23.57
N PHE A 325 -19.50 2.10 23.63
CA PHE A 325 -20.10 2.58 24.86
C PHE A 325 -21.53 2.10 25.09
N LYS A 326 -22.22 1.61 24.06
CA LYS A 326 -23.65 1.22 24.10
C LYS A 326 -24.58 2.37 24.53
N LEU A 327 -24.20 3.61 24.17
CA LEU A 327 -24.94 4.82 24.49
C LEU A 327 -25.70 5.38 23.29
N ASN A 328 -26.82 6.08 23.58
CA ASN A 328 -27.47 6.89 22.56
C ASN A 328 -26.66 8.19 22.35
N PRO A 329 -26.21 8.51 21.12
CA PRO A 329 -25.46 9.74 20.84
C PRO A 329 -26.14 11.01 21.31
N LYS A 330 -27.47 11.06 21.31
CA LYS A 330 -28.25 12.22 21.77
C LYS A 330 -28.10 12.50 23.27
N ASN A 331 -27.71 11.52 24.07
CA ASN A 331 -27.52 11.65 25.51
C ASN A 331 -26.11 12.09 25.90
N VAL A 332 -25.18 12.15 24.98
CA VAL A 332 -23.81 12.60 25.26
C VAL A 332 -23.77 14.12 25.43
N LYS A 333 -23.17 14.58 26.52
CA LYS A 333 -22.93 16.01 26.84
C LYS A 333 -21.52 16.43 26.45
N LYS A 334 -20.53 15.63 26.78
CA LYS A 334 -19.10 15.94 26.60
C LYS A 334 -18.31 14.67 26.33
N MET A 335 -17.25 14.78 25.53
CA MET A 335 -16.24 13.75 25.35
C MET A 335 -14.89 14.27 25.83
N ASP A 336 -14.04 13.36 26.32
CA ASP A 336 -12.70 13.68 26.81
C ASP A 336 -11.72 12.55 26.57
N ILE A 337 -10.43 12.85 26.54
CA ILE A 337 -9.34 11.87 26.53
C ILE A 337 -8.41 12.17 27.68
N ASN A 338 -8.35 11.26 28.65
CA ASN A 338 -7.48 11.40 29.80
C ASN A 338 -6.81 10.05 30.13
N ARG A 339 -5.51 10.08 30.47
CA ARG A 339 -4.71 8.92 30.91
C ARG A 339 -4.89 7.65 30.08
N GLY A 340 -4.96 7.79 28.74
CA GLY A 340 -5.14 6.65 27.85
C GLY A 340 -6.56 6.09 27.77
N ARG A 341 -7.54 6.79 28.32
CA ARG A 341 -8.97 6.47 28.28
C ARG A 341 -9.72 7.50 27.44
N PHE A 342 -10.67 7.03 26.66
CA PHE A 342 -11.69 7.86 26.01
C PHE A 342 -12.92 7.87 26.94
N ILE A 343 -13.34 9.04 27.33
CA ILE A 343 -14.36 9.25 28.35
C ILE A 343 -15.56 9.98 27.74
N ILE A 344 -16.74 9.50 27.99
CA ILE A 344 -18.00 10.16 27.61
C ILE A 344 -18.76 10.54 28.87
N TYR A 345 -19.18 11.80 28.93
CA TYR A 345 -20.10 12.31 29.97
C TYR A 345 -21.47 12.45 29.32
N ASP A 346 -22.49 11.86 29.94
CA ASP A 346 -23.87 12.03 29.50
C ASP A 346 -24.53 13.32 30.09
N LYS A 347 -25.74 13.58 29.67
CA LYS A 347 -26.51 14.76 30.13
C LYS A 347 -26.88 14.73 31.61
N GLU A 348 -26.87 13.54 32.23
CA GLU A 348 -27.15 13.31 33.64
C GLU A 348 -25.88 13.46 34.49
N GLY A 349 -24.70 13.65 33.86
CA GLY A 349 -23.41 13.82 34.53
C GLY A 349 -22.68 12.52 34.81
N LYS A 350 -23.19 11.37 34.37
CA LYS A 350 -22.53 10.08 34.49
C LYS A 350 -21.43 9.98 33.48
N SER A 351 -20.27 9.43 33.86
CA SER A 351 -19.15 9.17 32.97
C SER A 351 -19.04 7.68 32.66
N SER A 352 -18.67 7.39 31.41
CA SER A 352 -18.29 6.06 30.92
C SER A 352 -16.94 6.15 30.22
N GLU A 353 -16.07 5.16 30.41
CA GLU A 353 -14.73 5.18 29.83
C GLU A 353 -14.34 3.87 29.20
N ILE A 354 -13.50 3.94 28.14
CA ILE A 354 -12.89 2.80 27.47
C ILE A 354 -11.40 3.08 27.15
N SER A 355 -10.61 2.04 27.00
CA SER A 355 -9.22 2.18 26.55
C SER A 355 -9.14 2.74 25.14
N LEU A 356 -8.21 3.67 24.88
CA LEU A 356 -7.92 4.20 23.55
C LEU A 356 -7.55 3.10 22.54
N THR A 357 -6.99 1.97 22.99
CA THR A 357 -6.66 0.84 22.11
C THR A 357 -7.89 0.28 21.39
N LYS A 358 -9.05 0.27 22.06
CA LYS A 358 -10.31 -0.22 21.48
C LYS A 358 -10.84 0.67 20.36
N ILE A 359 -10.54 1.97 20.39
CA ILE A 359 -11.03 2.93 19.40
C ILE A 359 -10.02 3.24 18.30
N LYS A 360 -8.77 2.83 18.43
CA LYS A 360 -7.72 3.05 17.43
C LYS A 360 -8.12 2.58 16.01
N LYS A 361 -8.90 1.50 15.92
CA LYS A 361 -9.46 1.00 14.66
C LYS A 361 -10.38 1.98 13.92
N TYR A 362 -10.90 3.00 14.61
CA TYR A 362 -11.78 4.03 14.05
C TYR A 362 -11.03 5.27 13.55
N GLY A 363 -9.73 5.39 13.87
CA GLY A 363 -8.87 6.50 13.43
C GLY A 363 -8.78 6.61 11.91
N ARG A 364 -8.50 7.82 11.39
CA ARG A 364 -8.25 8.05 9.98
C ARG A 364 -6.89 7.49 9.57
N TYR A 365 -6.78 6.88 8.41
CA TYR A 365 -5.50 6.31 7.92
C TYR A 365 -4.39 7.37 7.83
N GLY A 366 -4.71 8.60 7.36
CA GLY A 366 -3.75 9.70 7.30
C GLY A 366 -3.18 10.13 8.66
N CYS A 367 -3.82 9.76 9.80
CA CYS A 367 -3.29 10.01 11.13
C CYS A 367 -2.17 9.04 11.51
N PHE A 368 -2.17 7.81 11.00
CA PHE A 368 -1.14 6.80 11.29
C PHE A 368 0.23 7.16 10.72
N VAL A 369 0.27 8.00 9.69
CA VAL A 369 1.51 8.50 9.07
C VAL A 369 1.85 9.94 9.49
N CYS A 370 1.19 10.48 10.50
CA CYS A 370 1.43 11.83 11.03
C CYS A 370 2.37 11.78 12.23
N SER A 371 3.52 12.45 12.15
CA SER A 371 4.51 12.53 13.24
C SER A 371 4.33 13.74 14.16
N ASP A 372 3.53 14.74 13.77
CA ASP A 372 3.36 15.99 14.51
C ASP A 372 2.24 15.89 15.55
N LEU A 373 2.60 15.95 16.83
CA LEU A 373 1.67 16.02 17.96
C LEU A 373 1.27 17.45 18.25
N THR A 374 2.22 18.35 18.22
CA THR A 374 2.18 19.67 18.86
C THR A 374 1.87 20.82 17.92
N ALA A 375 1.52 20.53 16.66
CA ALA A 375 1.20 21.52 15.64
C ALA A 375 2.34 22.52 15.39
N GLN A 376 3.51 22.03 14.98
CA GLN A 376 4.76 22.77 14.88
C GLN A 376 4.72 24.03 14.00
N PHE A 377 3.78 24.15 13.06
CA PHE A 377 3.66 25.27 12.12
C PHE A 377 2.68 26.36 12.59
N SER A 378 2.35 26.39 13.87
CA SER A 378 1.58 27.47 14.49
C SER A 378 2.46 28.60 15.02
N ASP A 379 1.86 29.71 15.41
CA ASP A 379 2.51 30.77 16.17
C ASP A 379 2.50 30.46 17.67
N ILE A 380 1.42 29.82 18.16
CA ILE A 380 1.28 29.24 19.50
C ILE A 380 0.64 27.86 19.36
N SER A 381 1.14 26.86 20.05
CA SER A 381 0.50 25.55 20.17
C SER A 381 -0.08 25.35 21.57
N VAL A 382 -1.27 24.77 21.68
CA VAL A 382 -1.97 24.58 22.94
C VAL A 382 -2.54 23.15 23.04
N GLY A 383 -2.42 22.54 24.21
CA GLY A 383 -3.00 21.23 24.48
C GLY A 383 -3.06 20.88 25.96
N SER A 384 -3.70 19.75 26.29
CA SER A 384 -3.84 19.28 27.69
C SER A 384 -2.71 18.35 28.13
N ILE A 385 -1.90 17.85 27.20
CA ILE A 385 -0.80 16.93 27.50
C ILE A 385 0.36 17.70 28.16
N GLY A 386 0.83 17.26 29.32
CA GLY A 386 1.89 17.95 30.07
C GLY A 386 1.36 19.09 30.95
N SER A 387 0.09 19.09 31.28
CA SER A 387 -0.51 20.04 32.22
C SER A 387 -1.46 19.37 33.19
N ASN A 388 -1.71 20.02 34.33
CA ASN A 388 -2.70 19.58 35.31
C ASN A 388 -4.14 19.88 34.83
N SER A 389 -5.12 19.20 35.41
CA SER A 389 -6.56 19.44 35.12
C SER A 389 -6.89 20.94 35.21
N LYS A 390 -7.66 21.43 34.23
CA LYS A 390 -8.06 22.84 34.08
C LYS A 390 -6.92 23.79 33.67
N TRP A 391 -5.71 23.28 33.33
CA TRP A 391 -4.63 24.02 32.77
C TRP A 391 -4.33 23.52 31.35
N SER A 392 -3.73 24.33 30.51
CA SER A 392 -3.26 23.94 29.20
C SER A 392 -1.75 24.12 29.10
N THR A 393 -1.05 23.20 28.47
CA THR A 393 0.32 23.38 28.01
C THR A 393 0.32 24.32 26.82
N VAL A 394 1.18 25.31 26.85
CA VAL A 394 1.35 26.31 25.80
C VAL A 394 2.78 26.26 25.31
N ILE A 395 2.96 26.17 23.99
CA ILE A 395 4.27 26.24 23.33
C ILE A 395 4.28 27.50 22.46
N ILE A 396 5.10 28.46 22.81
CA ILE A 396 5.32 29.69 22.04
C ILE A 396 6.36 29.39 20.96
N ARG A 397 6.02 29.63 19.69
CA ARG A 397 6.88 29.21 18.58
C ARG A 397 7.62 30.34 17.88
N ASN A 398 7.06 31.54 17.87
CA ASN A 398 7.64 32.68 17.19
C ASN A 398 7.22 33.99 17.86
N GLU A 399 7.69 35.12 17.32
CA GLU A 399 7.41 36.47 17.85
C GLU A 399 5.94 36.84 17.81
N THR A 400 5.19 36.47 16.76
CA THR A 400 3.75 36.72 16.67
C THR A 400 3.01 36.09 17.84
N GLY A 401 3.34 34.83 18.13
CA GLY A 401 2.75 34.12 19.26
C GLY A 401 3.17 34.69 20.61
N GLU A 402 4.45 35.04 20.74
CA GLU A 402 4.99 35.64 21.96
C GLU A 402 4.32 36.98 22.28
N ASN A 403 4.22 37.87 21.29
CA ASN A 403 3.60 39.17 21.44
C ASN A 403 2.13 39.09 21.86
N LEU A 404 1.35 38.23 21.24
CA LEU A 404 -0.05 38.00 21.62
C LEU A 404 -0.15 37.44 23.05
N PHE A 405 0.66 36.45 23.40
CA PHE A 405 0.63 35.81 24.71
C PHE A 405 1.01 36.80 25.82
N LEU A 406 2.10 37.58 25.64
CA LEU A 406 2.52 38.61 26.62
C LEU A 406 1.47 39.72 26.77
N LYS A 407 0.79 40.10 25.68
CA LYS A 407 -0.30 41.09 25.71
C LYS A 407 -1.48 40.55 26.53
N THR A 408 -1.91 39.30 26.29
CA THR A 408 -3.00 38.67 27.01
C THR A 408 -2.71 38.48 28.50
N LEU A 409 -1.42 38.30 28.87
CA LEU A 409 -0.99 38.32 30.28
C LEU A 409 -1.07 39.71 30.91
N LYS A 410 -0.66 40.77 30.17
CA LYS A 410 -0.75 42.16 30.65
C LYS A 410 -2.20 42.61 30.90
N SER A 411 -3.14 42.17 30.04
CA SER A 411 -4.58 42.39 30.18
C SER A 411 -5.21 41.57 31.34
N LYS A 412 -4.41 40.70 32.01
CA LYS A 412 -4.84 39.79 33.07
C LYS A 412 -5.92 38.78 32.64
N HIS A 413 -6.10 38.55 31.34
CA HIS A 413 -7.02 37.56 30.80
C HIS A 413 -6.47 36.13 30.91
N LEU A 414 -5.12 35.96 30.99
CA LEU A 414 -4.47 34.68 31.25
C LEU A 414 -3.62 34.76 32.55
N ILE A 415 -3.48 33.62 33.18
CA ILE A 415 -2.47 33.39 34.21
C ILE A 415 -1.55 32.26 33.73
N LYS A 416 -0.24 32.37 34.01
CA LYS A 416 0.78 31.39 33.62
C LYS A 416 1.46 30.73 34.82
N LYS A 417 2.01 29.56 34.62
CA LYS A 417 2.93 28.87 35.51
C LYS A 417 4.02 28.19 34.68
N GLU A 418 5.18 28.02 35.25
CA GLU A 418 6.21 27.17 34.67
C GLU A 418 5.71 25.73 34.53
N ILE A 419 6.13 25.07 33.49
CA ILE A 419 5.83 23.63 33.31
C ILE A 419 6.81 22.84 34.19
N LEU A 420 6.30 21.91 34.97
CA LEU A 420 7.13 21.02 35.75
C LEU A 420 7.90 20.05 34.84
N GLU A 421 9.13 19.70 35.16
CA GLU A 421 9.97 18.79 34.37
C GLU A 421 9.26 17.45 34.09
N LYS A 422 8.64 16.84 35.11
CA LYS A 422 7.84 15.60 34.97
C LYS A 422 6.70 15.71 33.95
N ASP A 423 6.08 16.88 33.86
CA ASP A 423 4.94 17.14 32.96
C ASP A 423 5.43 17.37 31.53
N GLN A 424 6.58 18.05 31.39
CA GLN A 424 7.27 18.18 30.10
C GLN A 424 7.76 16.82 29.59
N ASP A 425 8.21 15.92 30.46
CA ASP A 425 8.61 14.55 30.09
C ASP A 425 7.41 13.71 29.63
N ILE A 426 6.24 13.92 30.21
CA ILE A 426 4.99 13.30 29.72
C ILE A 426 4.69 13.77 28.30
N LEU A 427 4.77 15.10 28.03
CA LEU A 427 4.58 15.65 26.68
C LEU A 427 5.56 15.03 25.69
N LYS A 428 6.87 15.05 26.03
CA LYS A 428 7.92 14.47 25.19
C LYS A 428 7.71 12.98 24.94
N ARG A 429 7.32 12.20 25.95
CA ARG A 429 7.04 10.77 25.82
C ARG A 429 5.89 10.49 24.87
N ILE A 430 4.79 11.24 24.95
CA ILE A 430 3.65 11.08 24.08
C ILE A 430 3.97 11.54 22.66
N ALA A 431 4.66 12.66 22.49
CA ALA A 431 5.13 13.12 21.19
C ALA A 431 6.08 12.10 20.54
N ARG A 432 7.01 11.55 21.32
CA ARG A 432 7.90 10.46 20.88
C ARG A 432 7.14 9.22 20.44
N SER A 433 6.02 8.88 21.12
CA SER A 433 5.19 7.75 20.70
C SER A 433 4.54 7.98 19.33
N LYS A 434 4.16 9.21 19.01
CA LYS A 434 3.61 9.58 17.70
C LYS A 434 4.68 9.60 16.61
N ILE A 435 5.87 10.13 16.91
CA ILE A 435 7.04 10.08 16.01
C ILE A 435 7.49 8.64 15.76
N LYS A 436 7.46 7.78 16.78
CA LYS A 436 7.83 6.35 16.67
C LYS A 436 6.86 5.54 15.81
N MET A 437 5.67 6.02 15.53
CA MET A 437 4.79 5.40 14.53
C MET A 437 5.36 5.50 13.13
N TYR A 438 6.19 6.50 12.86
CA TYR A 438 6.95 6.66 11.62
C TYR A 438 8.43 6.93 11.96
N GLN A 439 9.28 5.91 11.76
CA GLN A 439 10.74 6.06 11.86
C GLN A 439 11.33 5.92 10.45
N GLU A 440 12.22 6.83 10.09
CA GLU A 440 13.02 6.77 8.86
C GLU A 440 14.10 5.67 8.99
N ILE A 441 13.69 4.43 8.97
CA ILE A 441 14.57 3.26 8.92
C ILE A 441 14.55 2.76 7.48
N PRO A 442 15.68 2.68 6.79
CA PRO A 442 15.73 2.17 5.42
C PRO A 442 15.18 0.74 5.35
N ARG A 443 14.37 0.46 4.32
CA ARG A 443 13.93 -0.91 4.03
C ARG A 443 15.15 -1.81 3.86
N GLN A 444 15.17 -2.91 4.58
CA GLN A 444 16.25 -3.87 4.47
C GLN A 444 16.22 -4.58 3.13
N GLN A 445 17.37 -4.70 2.50
CA GLN A 445 17.52 -5.36 1.20
C GLN A 445 17.78 -6.84 1.41
N MET A 446 17.23 -7.69 0.54
CA MET A 446 17.49 -9.13 0.54
C MET A 446 18.95 -9.40 0.18
N ILE A 447 19.65 -10.16 1.00
CA ILE A 447 20.98 -10.64 0.65
C ILE A 447 20.86 -11.61 -0.53
N GLN A 448 21.67 -11.47 -1.54
CA GLN A 448 21.60 -12.25 -2.78
C GLN A 448 22.97 -12.74 -3.21
N GLN A 449 22.99 -13.80 -4.05
CA GLN A 449 24.20 -14.18 -4.77
C GLN A 449 24.55 -13.12 -5.83
N GLU A 450 25.84 -12.84 -5.98
CA GLU A 450 26.33 -11.95 -7.04
C GLU A 450 25.93 -12.43 -8.43
N PRO A 451 25.53 -11.52 -9.36
CA PRO A 451 24.99 -11.89 -10.67
C PRO A 451 25.89 -12.83 -11.48
N TYR A 452 27.20 -12.57 -11.51
CA TYR A 452 28.17 -13.38 -12.26
C TYR A 452 28.42 -14.77 -11.65
N ILE A 453 28.06 -14.99 -10.37
CA ILE A 453 28.11 -16.30 -9.71
C ILE A 453 26.80 -17.04 -9.92
N ARG A 454 25.67 -16.35 -9.71
CA ARG A 454 24.35 -16.99 -9.70
C ARG A 454 23.88 -17.46 -11.08
N ASN A 455 24.31 -16.82 -12.17
CA ASN A 455 23.99 -17.24 -13.54
C ASN A 455 24.69 -18.52 -13.98
N LYS A 456 25.67 -19.04 -13.20
CA LYS A 456 26.40 -20.28 -13.46
C LYS A 456 25.97 -21.46 -12.58
N ASN A 457 24.95 -21.28 -11.74
CA ASN A 457 24.52 -22.35 -10.83
C ASN A 457 23.01 -22.31 -10.58
N PHE A 458 22.46 -23.38 -10.01
CA PHE A 458 21.05 -23.52 -9.65
C PHE A 458 20.79 -23.37 -8.15
N LYS A 459 21.73 -22.84 -7.36
CA LYS A 459 21.50 -22.56 -5.94
C LYS A 459 20.54 -21.39 -5.77
N GLU A 460 19.85 -21.35 -4.64
CA GLU A 460 18.88 -20.29 -4.32
C GLU A 460 19.54 -18.90 -4.40
N VAL A 461 18.96 -17.99 -5.18
CA VAL A 461 19.50 -16.64 -5.43
C VAL A 461 19.32 -15.72 -4.22
N PRO A 462 18.12 -15.50 -3.67
CA PRO A 462 17.95 -14.76 -2.44
C PRO A 462 18.44 -15.61 -1.25
N LEU A 463 19.27 -15.04 -0.37
CA LEU A 463 19.88 -15.78 0.75
C LEU A 463 19.18 -15.54 2.10
N GLY A 464 18.23 -14.63 2.16
CA GLY A 464 17.49 -14.28 3.36
C GLY A 464 17.99 -13.02 4.04
N LEU A 465 17.32 -12.63 5.13
CA LEU A 465 17.75 -11.56 6.02
C LEU A 465 18.54 -12.12 7.20
N THR A 466 19.50 -11.35 7.70
CA THR A 466 20.13 -11.64 8.99
C THR A 466 19.19 -11.25 10.13
N HIS A 467 19.49 -11.72 11.34
CA HIS A 467 18.74 -11.39 12.55
C HIS A 467 18.69 -9.86 12.79
N GLU A 468 19.82 -9.16 12.62
CA GLU A 468 19.93 -7.71 12.78
C GLU A 468 19.06 -6.95 11.76
N MET A 469 19.04 -7.41 10.50
CA MET A 469 18.19 -6.84 9.47
C MET A 469 16.70 -7.03 9.81
N VAL A 470 16.31 -8.18 10.30
CA VAL A 470 14.94 -8.44 10.76
C VAL A 470 14.57 -7.50 11.90
N LYS A 471 15.45 -7.30 12.89
CA LYS A 471 15.24 -6.38 13.99
C LYS A 471 15.04 -4.92 13.54
N LEU A 472 15.76 -4.48 12.51
CA LEU A 472 15.58 -3.17 11.90
C LEU A 472 14.27 -3.11 11.10
N GLU A 473 14.00 -4.08 10.24
CA GLU A 473 12.82 -4.09 9.37
C GLU A 473 11.50 -4.13 10.17
N THR A 474 11.45 -4.90 11.26
CA THR A 474 10.26 -4.97 12.12
C THR A 474 9.90 -3.64 12.78
N LYS A 475 10.89 -2.74 13.00
CA LYS A 475 10.66 -1.41 13.57
C LYS A 475 9.90 -0.49 12.60
N ARG A 476 9.95 -0.77 11.28
CA ARG A 476 9.26 0.01 10.24
C ARG A 476 7.75 -0.21 10.25
N CYS A 477 7.27 -1.34 10.80
CA CYS A 477 5.85 -1.64 10.85
C CYS A 477 5.09 -0.65 11.76
N LEU A 478 4.12 0.07 11.16
CA LEU A 478 3.31 1.09 11.85
C LEU A 478 2.29 0.50 12.83
N GLN A 479 2.10 -0.83 12.88
CA GLN A 479 1.10 -1.50 13.72
C GLN A 479 -0.30 -0.85 13.55
N CYS A 480 -0.74 -0.70 12.31
CA CYS A 480 -1.96 0.00 11.95
C CYS A 480 -3.19 -0.57 12.65
N GLY A 481 -4.09 0.29 13.13
CA GLY A 481 -5.37 -0.13 13.73
C GLY A 481 -6.30 -0.83 12.71
N LYS A 482 -6.11 -0.57 11.40
CA LYS A 482 -6.74 -1.24 10.26
C LYS A 482 -5.64 -1.65 9.29
N PRO A 483 -5.11 -2.85 9.41
CA PRO A 483 -3.96 -3.29 8.64
C PRO A 483 -4.36 -3.72 7.22
N LEU A 484 -4.29 -2.78 6.26
CA LEU A 484 -4.60 -3.04 4.85
C LEU A 484 -3.76 -4.16 4.23
N CYS A 485 -2.55 -4.39 4.74
CA CYS A 485 -1.70 -5.49 4.28
C CYS A 485 -2.35 -6.87 4.49
N MET A 486 -3.26 -7.02 5.46
CA MET A 486 -4.05 -8.26 5.63
C MET A 486 -5.07 -8.42 4.51
N ASP A 487 -5.75 -7.33 4.12
CA ASP A 487 -6.73 -7.33 3.00
C ASP A 487 -6.04 -7.69 1.69
N GLY A 488 -4.77 -7.31 1.52
CA GLY A 488 -3.95 -7.68 0.37
C GLY A 488 -3.43 -9.14 0.38
N CYS A 489 -3.67 -9.90 1.46
CA CYS A 489 -3.22 -11.30 1.58
C CYS A 489 -4.38 -12.27 1.33
N PRO A 490 -4.35 -13.11 0.26
CA PRO A 490 -5.43 -14.04 -0.07
C PRO A 490 -5.77 -15.09 1.00
N VAL A 491 -4.86 -15.34 1.96
CA VAL A 491 -5.09 -16.23 3.11
C VAL A 491 -5.24 -15.48 4.44
N ASN A 492 -5.27 -14.15 4.36
CA ASN A 492 -5.52 -13.23 5.48
C ASN A 492 -4.57 -13.42 6.68
N VAL A 493 -3.25 -13.49 6.41
CA VAL A 493 -2.22 -13.58 7.48
C VAL A 493 -2.32 -12.37 8.40
N ASN A 494 -2.30 -12.59 9.71
CA ASN A 494 -2.23 -11.49 10.70
C ASN A 494 -0.81 -10.89 10.74
N ILE A 495 -0.53 -10.08 9.70
CA ILE A 495 0.79 -9.50 9.46
C ILE A 495 1.27 -8.61 10.61
N PRO A 496 0.47 -7.67 11.17
CA PRO A 496 0.93 -6.85 12.29
C PRO A 496 1.34 -7.69 13.50
N GLU A 497 0.61 -8.77 13.81
CA GLU A 497 0.90 -9.58 14.97
C GLU A 497 2.21 -10.39 14.80
N PHE A 498 2.41 -11.08 13.66
CA PHE A 498 3.66 -11.81 13.49
C PHE A 498 4.88 -10.85 13.43
N VAL A 499 4.73 -9.65 12.83
CA VAL A 499 5.81 -8.65 12.81
C VAL A 499 6.08 -8.11 14.23
N LYS A 500 5.05 -7.92 15.04
CA LYS A 500 5.20 -7.53 16.45
C LYS A 500 5.93 -8.60 17.26
N LEU A 501 5.56 -9.87 17.10
CA LEU A 501 6.21 -11.00 17.75
C LEU A 501 7.69 -11.14 17.32
N LEU A 502 7.99 -10.95 16.03
CA LEU A 502 9.38 -10.86 15.53
C LEU A 502 10.16 -9.70 16.17
N LYS A 503 9.54 -8.52 16.32
CA LYS A 503 10.15 -7.37 16.98
C LYS A 503 10.48 -7.65 18.46
N GLN A 504 9.70 -8.50 19.10
CA GLN A 504 9.89 -8.97 20.48
C GLN A 504 10.85 -10.15 20.57
N GLU A 505 11.39 -10.63 19.44
CA GLU A 505 12.24 -11.83 19.33
C GLU A 505 11.53 -13.12 19.81
N ASN A 506 10.18 -13.12 19.86
CA ASN A 506 9.38 -14.29 20.19
C ASN A 506 9.12 -15.12 18.92
N PHE A 507 10.14 -15.82 18.44
CA PHE A 507 10.09 -16.53 17.17
C PHE A 507 9.15 -17.74 17.19
N HIS A 508 8.99 -18.43 18.32
CA HIS A 508 8.06 -19.54 18.44
C HIS A 508 6.62 -19.10 18.14
N GLU A 509 6.16 -18.06 18.83
CA GLU A 509 4.80 -17.56 18.62
C GLU A 509 4.64 -16.86 17.26
N ALA A 510 5.68 -16.20 16.75
CA ALA A 510 5.66 -15.63 15.40
C ALA A 510 5.46 -16.72 14.33
N PHE A 511 6.15 -17.87 14.45
CA PHE A 511 6.00 -18.99 13.55
C PHE A 511 4.61 -19.65 13.68
N ARG A 512 4.13 -19.87 14.92
CA ARG A 512 2.78 -20.41 15.16
C ARG A 512 1.71 -19.48 14.57
N ASN A 513 1.83 -18.17 14.79
CA ASN A 513 0.92 -17.20 14.25
C ASN A 513 0.85 -17.29 12.72
N ILE A 514 2.00 -17.26 12.02
CA ILE A 514 1.99 -17.30 10.55
C ILE A 514 1.46 -18.65 10.03
N LYS A 515 1.86 -19.77 10.65
CA LYS A 515 1.38 -21.12 10.28
C LYS A 515 -0.12 -21.30 10.51
N HIS A 516 -0.71 -20.57 11.46
CA HIS A 516 -2.16 -20.58 11.67
C HIS A 516 -2.93 -20.12 10.44
N TYR A 517 -2.47 -19.05 9.78
CA TYR A 517 -3.12 -18.46 8.61
C TYR A 517 -2.62 -19.02 7.28
N ASN A 518 -1.35 -19.35 7.20
CA ASN A 518 -0.65 -19.78 5.99
C ASN A 518 0.08 -21.10 6.23
N LEU A 519 -0.39 -22.18 5.59
CA LEU A 519 0.20 -23.52 5.74
C LEU A 519 1.58 -23.67 5.08
N LEU A 520 1.91 -22.83 4.08
CA LEU A 520 3.12 -22.91 3.27
C LEU A 520 3.96 -21.62 3.30
N PRO A 521 4.28 -21.06 4.49
CA PRO A 521 4.91 -19.74 4.58
C PRO A 521 6.34 -19.72 4.00
N ALA A 522 7.08 -20.83 4.07
CA ALA A 522 8.42 -20.91 3.49
C ALA A 522 8.39 -20.80 1.95
N ILE A 523 7.30 -21.23 1.32
CA ILE A 523 7.06 -21.07 -0.12
C ILE A 523 6.58 -19.65 -0.41
N CYS A 524 5.57 -19.16 0.33
CA CYS A 524 4.97 -17.84 0.09
C CYS A 524 5.98 -16.70 0.25
N GLY A 525 6.83 -16.73 1.27
CA GLY A 525 7.91 -15.74 1.46
C GLY A 525 8.93 -15.69 0.32
N ARG A 526 8.97 -16.71 -0.57
CA ARG A 526 9.86 -16.78 -1.72
C ARG A 526 9.19 -16.41 -3.04
N VAL A 527 7.93 -16.80 -3.25
CA VAL A 527 7.29 -16.75 -4.59
C VAL A 527 6.08 -15.84 -4.70
N CYS A 528 5.52 -15.35 -3.61
CA CYS A 528 4.42 -14.40 -3.67
C CYS A 528 4.85 -13.09 -4.37
N PRO A 529 4.02 -12.48 -5.20
CA PRO A 529 4.24 -11.14 -5.73
C PRO A 529 3.80 -10.10 -4.68
N GLN A 530 4.60 -9.97 -3.60
CA GLN A 530 4.26 -9.14 -2.44
C GLN A 530 4.01 -7.69 -2.83
N GLU A 531 4.70 -7.19 -3.85
CA GLU A 531 4.59 -5.83 -4.39
C GLU A 531 3.19 -5.43 -4.87
N ILE A 532 2.36 -6.40 -5.24
CA ILE A 532 0.96 -6.19 -5.63
C ILE A 532 -0.04 -6.81 -4.62
N GLN A 533 0.45 -7.41 -3.56
CA GLN A 533 -0.32 -8.04 -2.48
C GLN A 533 -0.08 -7.33 -1.15
N CYS A 534 0.35 -8.03 -0.10
CA CYS A 534 0.50 -7.47 1.25
C CYS A 534 1.37 -6.20 1.31
N GLU A 535 2.51 -6.16 0.60
CA GLU A 535 3.38 -4.99 0.54
C GLU A 535 2.77 -3.85 -0.28
N GLY A 536 2.10 -4.17 -1.39
CA GLY A 536 1.36 -3.19 -2.21
C GLY A 536 0.22 -2.52 -1.46
N TYR A 537 -0.33 -3.17 -0.43
CA TYR A 537 -1.36 -2.63 0.46
C TYR A 537 -0.78 -2.03 1.76
N CYS A 538 0.54 -2.09 1.95
CA CYS A 538 1.17 -1.51 3.14
C CYS A 538 1.05 0.01 3.13
N LEU A 539 0.44 0.59 4.18
CA LEU A 539 0.23 2.04 4.28
C LEU A 539 1.55 2.81 4.25
N LEU A 540 2.63 2.24 4.80
CA LEU A 540 3.97 2.84 4.74
C LEU A 540 4.45 2.99 3.29
N GLY A 541 4.10 2.05 2.39
CA GLY A 541 4.46 2.11 0.97
C GLY A 541 3.91 3.32 0.21
N ASN A 542 3.01 4.09 0.83
CA ASN A 542 2.47 5.32 0.24
C ASN A 542 3.29 6.58 0.56
N ILE A 543 4.24 6.48 1.48
CA ILE A 543 5.08 7.61 1.94
C ILE A 543 6.57 7.25 1.95
N ASP A 544 6.91 5.97 1.90
CA ASP A 544 8.24 5.39 1.88
C ASP A 544 8.12 3.99 1.24
N LYS A 545 9.22 3.23 1.17
CA LYS A 545 9.17 1.81 0.76
C LYS A 545 8.34 1.00 1.76
N PRO A 546 7.45 0.09 1.32
CA PRO A 546 6.65 -0.73 2.23
C PRO A 546 7.52 -1.58 3.15
N VAL A 547 6.97 -2.09 4.25
CA VAL A 547 7.64 -3.11 5.08
C VAL A 547 7.91 -4.34 4.23
N ALA A 548 9.11 -4.91 4.32
CA ALA A 548 9.52 -6.12 3.59
C ALA A 548 8.85 -7.38 4.17
N ILE A 549 7.53 -7.45 4.04
CA ILE A 549 6.68 -8.47 4.68
C ILE A 549 7.06 -9.86 4.21
N GLY A 550 7.27 -10.04 2.90
CA GLY A 550 7.67 -11.33 2.34
C GLY A 550 9.05 -11.81 2.83
N TYR A 551 9.98 -10.89 3.04
CA TYR A 551 11.29 -11.22 3.59
C TYR A 551 11.21 -11.64 5.07
N LEU A 552 10.36 -10.96 5.85
CA LEU A 552 10.10 -11.33 7.25
C LEU A 552 9.36 -12.69 7.35
N GLU A 553 8.38 -12.93 6.47
CA GLU A 553 7.69 -14.22 6.36
C GLU A 553 8.66 -15.35 6.05
N ARG A 554 9.53 -15.15 5.06
CA ARG A 554 10.58 -16.12 4.73
C ARG A 554 11.50 -16.40 5.91
N PHE A 555 11.98 -15.36 6.60
CA PHE A 555 12.87 -15.50 7.75
C PHE A 555 12.25 -16.37 8.82
N ILE A 556 11.02 -16.08 9.23
CA ILE A 556 10.39 -16.83 10.32
C ILE A 556 10.02 -18.27 9.91
N ALA A 557 9.67 -18.47 8.64
CA ALA A 557 9.40 -19.80 8.10
C ALA A 557 10.65 -20.67 8.06
N ASP A 558 11.78 -20.11 7.61
CA ASP A 558 13.07 -20.81 7.60
C ASP A 558 13.57 -21.10 9.02
N TRP A 559 13.40 -20.15 9.95
CA TRP A 559 13.71 -20.34 11.36
C TRP A 559 12.87 -21.46 11.98
N GLY A 560 11.56 -21.44 11.76
CA GLY A 560 10.63 -22.46 12.29
C GLY A 560 10.93 -23.85 11.75
N THR A 561 11.26 -23.96 10.45
CA THR A 561 11.66 -25.23 9.84
C THR A 561 12.91 -25.82 10.48
N LYS A 562 13.88 -24.99 10.89
CA LYS A 562 15.11 -25.44 11.53
C LYS A 562 14.91 -25.82 13.00
N ASN A 563 14.06 -25.09 13.73
CA ASN A 563 14.01 -25.14 15.20
C ASN A 563 12.78 -25.88 15.74
N ILE A 564 11.63 -25.87 15.03
CA ILE A 564 10.35 -26.42 15.53
C ILE A 564 9.95 -27.71 14.82
N GLN A 565 10.65 -28.13 13.77
CA GLN A 565 10.27 -29.26 12.91
C GLN A 565 10.11 -30.62 13.65
N LYS A 566 10.62 -30.73 14.87
CA LYS A 566 10.56 -31.96 15.70
C LYS A 566 9.48 -31.93 16.77
N GLU A 567 8.80 -30.77 16.97
CA GLU A 567 7.73 -30.71 17.95
C GLU A 567 6.52 -31.55 17.51
N PRO A 568 5.83 -32.23 18.45
CA PRO A 568 4.57 -32.90 18.14
C PRO A 568 3.58 -31.90 17.60
N LEU A 569 2.96 -32.19 16.47
CA LEU A 569 1.81 -31.44 16.02
C LEU A 569 0.62 -31.78 16.93
N ASP A 570 -0.25 -30.79 17.21
CA ASP A 570 -1.49 -31.03 17.93
C ASP A 570 -2.23 -32.22 17.30
N SER A 571 -2.53 -33.24 18.09
CA SER A 571 -3.33 -34.37 17.61
C SER A 571 -4.76 -33.91 17.43
N TYR A 572 -5.20 -33.76 16.18
CA TYR A 572 -6.59 -33.49 15.89
C TYR A 572 -7.43 -34.74 16.08
N LYS A 573 -8.55 -34.64 16.82
CA LYS A 573 -9.46 -35.76 17.02
C LYS A 573 -10.11 -36.11 15.67
N LEU A 574 -9.88 -37.36 15.20
CA LEU A 574 -10.44 -37.80 13.93
C LEU A 574 -11.95 -37.99 14.03
N ASN A 575 -12.66 -37.55 12.99
CA ASN A 575 -14.11 -37.76 12.83
C ASN A 575 -14.48 -38.90 11.90
N ASN A 576 -13.49 -39.66 11.41
CA ASN A 576 -13.62 -40.86 10.55
C ASN A 576 -14.33 -40.56 9.20
N ILE A 577 -14.42 -39.31 8.76
CA ILE A 577 -14.98 -38.94 7.46
C ILE A 577 -13.85 -38.73 6.47
N LYS A 578 -13.93 -39.42 5.33
CA LYS A 578 -12.91 -39.36 4.28
C LYS A 578 -13.23 -38.21 3.29
N VAL A 579 -12.20 -37.44 2.98
CA VAL A 579 -12.23 -36.40 1.94
C VAL A 579 -11.11 -36.64 0.93
N ALA A 580 -11.44 -36.61 -0.36
CA ALA A 580 -10.51 -36.78 -1.46
C ALA A 580 -10.10 -35.43 -2.07
N ILE A 581 -8.79 -35.25 -2.26
CA ILE A 581 -8.21 -34.10 -2.92
C ILE A 581 -7.55 -34.56 -4.21
N VAL A 582 -7.89 -34.00 -5.34
CA VAL A 582 -7.28 -34.32 -6.64
C VAL A 582 -6.28 -33.27 -7.04
N GLY A 583 -4.98 -33.61 -6.95
CA GLY A 583 -3.85 -32.75 -7.22
C GLY A 583 -3.21 -32.17 -5.95
N SER A 584 -1.88 -32.24 -5.88
CA SER A 584 -1.05 -31.76 -4.76
C SER A 584 -0.42 -30.41 -5.01
N GLY A 585 -1.02 -29.58 -5.88
CA GLY A 585 -0.62 -28.17 -6.05
C GLY A 585 -0.94 -27.31 -4.81
N PRO A 586 -0.60 -26.01 -4.80
CA PRO A 586 -0.82 -25.13 -3.65
C PRO A 586 -2.25 -25.14 -3.10
N ALA A 587 -3.26 -25.17 -3.99
CA ALA A 587 -4.67 -25.23 -3.61
C ALA A 587 -5.00 -26.55 -2.89
N GLY A 588 -4.60 -27.70 -3.48
CA GLY A 588 -4.85 -29.01 -2.91
C GLY A 588 -4.13 -29.23 -1.58
N LEU A 589 -2.86 -28.83 -1.48
CA LEU A 589 -2.09 -28.92 -0.22
C LEU A 589 -2.72 -28.09 0.90
N THR A 590 -3.19 -26.86 0.58
CA THR A 590 -3.84 -26.00 1.58
C THR A 590 -5.19 -26.56 1.99
N CYS A 591 -6.04 -26.97 1.04
CA CYS A 591 -7.32 -27.60 1.33
C CYS A 591 -7.15 -28.85 2.21
N ALA A 592 -6.19 -29.70 1.87
CA ALA A 592 -5.90 -30.91 2.64
C ALA A 592 -5.46 -30.63 4.08
N GLY A 593 -4.54 -29.65 4.26
CA GLY A 593 -4.06 -29.30 5.60
C GLY A 593 -5.13 -28.64 6.47
N GLU A 594 -5.99 -27.76 5.90
CA GLU A 594 -7.09 -27.17 6.64
C GLU A 594 -8.14 -28.24 7.03
N LEU A 595 -8.48 -29.15 6.13
CA LEU A 595 -9.40 -30.26 6.45
C LEU A 595 -8.82 -31.22 7.50
N ALA A 596 -7.52 -31.47 7.47
CA ALA A 596 -6.87 -32.28 8.52
C ALA A 596 -6.97 -31.61 9.90
N ARG A 597 -6.88 -30.27 9.96
CA ARG A 597 -7.14 -29.49 11.20
C ARG A 597 -8.55 -29.67 11.72
N TYR A 598 -9.54 -29.84 10.84
CA TYR A 598 -10.93 -30.14 11.19
C TYR A 598 -11.15 -31.63 11.57
N GLY A 599 -10.10 -32.47 11.53
CA GLY A 599 -10.16 -33.89 11.92
C GLY A 599 -10.64 -34.84 10.84
N TYR A 600 -10.69 -34.43 9.56
CA TYR A 600 -11.04 -35.30 8.44
C TYR A 600 -9.89 -36.25 8.05
N GLU A 601 -10.24 -37.47 7.57
CA GLU A 601 -9.28 -38.34 6.92
C GLU A 601 -9.03 -37.91 5.48
N VAL A 602 -7.97 -37.14 5.24
CA VAL A 602 -7.68 -36.56 3.95
C VAL A 602 -6.71 -37.37 3.13
N THR A 603 -7.07 -37.68 1.88
CA THR A 603 -6.18 -38.32 0.92
C THR A 603 -6.03 -37.46 -0.32
N ILE A 604 -4.79 -37.11 -0.65
CA ILE A 604 -4.43 -36.43 -1.90
C ILE A 604 -4.07 -37.49 -2.95
N PHE A 605 -4.68 -37.40 -4.14
CA PHE A 605 -4.36 -38.18 -5.32
C PHE A 605 -3.57 -37.28 -6.29
N GLU A 606 -2.30 -37.62 -6.49
CA GLU A 606 -1.36 -36.85 -7.30
C GLU A 606 -0.97 -37.63 -8.56
N ALA A 607 -1.10 -37.02 -9.72
CA ALA A 607 -0.79 -37.65 -11.00
C ALA A 607 0.72 -37.89 -11.19
N LEU A 608 1.56 -37.04 -10.63
CA LEU A 608 3.01 -37.11 -10.74
C LEU A 608 3.60 -38.03 -9.67
N HIS A 609 4.87 -38.43 -9.84
CA HIS A 609 5.65 -39.20 -8.87
C HIS A 609 6.10 -38.40 -7.66
N THR A 610 5.85 -37.11 -7.61
CA THR A 610 6.18 -36.19 -6.50
C THR A 610 5.09 -35.14 -6.32
N GLY A 611 4.94 -34.71 -5.07
CA GLY A 611 3.97 -33.66 -4.74
C GLY A 611 4.47 -32.25 -4.97
N GLY A 612 3.52 -31.30 -5.01
CA GLY A 612 3.77 -29.86 -5.10
C GLY A 612 3.26 -29.19 -6.38
N GLY A 613 2.89 -29.98 -7.41
CA GLY A 613 2.44 -29.43 -8.68
C GLY A 613 3.45 -28.43 -9.26
N VAL A 614 2.99 -27.23 -9.63
CA VAL A 614 3.83 -26.16 -10.22
C VAL A 614 5.02 -25.78 -9.33
N LEU A 615 4.93 -25.94 -8.01
CA LEU A 615 6.04 -25.69 -7.08
C LEU A 615 7.22 -26.65 -7.32
N ALA A 616 6.91 -27.85 -7.81
CA ALA A 616 7.91 -28.87 -8.10
C ALA A 616 8.40 -28.81 -9.55
N TYR A 617 7.51 -28.76 -10.53
CA TYR A 617 7.88 -28.83 -11.94
C TYR A 617 8.09 -27.47 -12.62
N GLY A 618 7.39 -26.40 -12.17
CA GLY A 618 7.38 -25.11 -12.86
C GLY A 618 8.38 -24.12 -12.32
N ILE A 619 8.47 -23.90 -11.02
CA ILE A 619 9.36 -22.89 -10.42
C ILE A 619 10.80 -23.43 -10.31
N PRO A 620 11.81 -22.71 -10.82
CA PRO A 620 13.21 -23.16 -10.79
C PRO A 620 13.79 -23.32 -9.38
N GLU A 621 14.80 -24.22 -9.25
CA GLU A 621 15.49 -24.50 -7.99
C GLU A 621 16.10 -23.25 -7.36
N PHE A 622 16.62 -22.31 -8.17
CA PHE A 622 17.24 -21.05 -7.69
C PHE A 622 16.23 -20.01 -7.18
N ARG A 623 14.92 -20.19 -7.42
CA ARG A 623 13.84 -19.39 -6.81
C ARG A 623 13.17 -20.12 -5.66
N LEU A 624 12.91 -21.40 -5.83
CA LEU A 624 12.25 -22.24 -4.85
C LEU A 624 12.94 -23.62 -4.76
N PRO A 625 13.87 -23.79 -3.83
CA PRO A 625 14.53 -25.08 -3.63
C PRO A 625 13.53 -26.20 -3.35
N LYS A 626 13.64 -27.34 -4.07
CA LYS A 626 12.70 -28.46 -3.93
C LYS A 626 12.74 -29.10 -2.55
N LYS A 627 13.83 -28.90 -1.81
CA LYS A 627 13.92 -29.27 -0.41
C LYS A 627 12.86 -28.57 0.45
N ILE A 628 12.61 -27.29 0.20
CA ILE A 628 11.58 -26.51 0.92
C ILE A 628 10.19 -27.07 0.62
N VAL A 629 9.88 -27.33 -0.66
CA VAL A 629 8.60 -27.94 -1.05
C VAL A 629 8.37 -29.26 -0.34
N LYS A 630 9.39 -30.15 -0.33
CA LYS A 630 9.32 -31.43 0.38
C LYS A 630 9.09 -31.28 1.88
N GLN A 631 9.75 -30.32 2.53
CA GLN A 631 9.60 -30.06 3.96
C GLN A 631 8.19 -29.61 4.32
N GLU A 632 7.60 -28.73 3.52
CA GLU A 632 6.21 -28.30 3.73
C GLU A 632 5.22 -29.47 3.53
N ILE A 633 5.42 -30.30 2.52
CA ILE A 633 4.60 -31.52 2.30
C ILE A 633 4.74 -32.52 3.46
N GLU A 634 5.96 -32.74 3.97
CA GLU A 634 6.18 -33.64 5.12
C GLU A 634 5.49 -33.10 6.39
N THR A 635 5.37 -31.76 6.53
CA THR A 635 4.57 -31.19 7.61
C THR A 635 3.09 -31.59 7.50
N LEU A 636 2.51 -31.53 6.29
CA LEU A 636 1.12 -31.97 6.06
C LEU A 636 0.94 -33.48 6.31
N LYS A 637 1.90 -34.32 5.91
CA LYS A 637 1.86 -35.74 6.21
C LYS A 637 1.86 -36.03 7.74
N ARG A 638 2.64 -35.26 8.50
CA ARG A 638 2.63 -35.35 9.97
C ARG A 638 1.28 -34.89 10.57
N MET A 639 0.52 -34.03 9.89
CA MET A 639 -0.87 -33.71 10.26
C MET A 639 -1.88 -34.82 9.93
N GLY A 640 -1.44 -35.96 9.37
CA GLY A 640 -2.30 -37.07 9.00
C GLY A 640 -2.74 -37.11 7.54
N VAL A 641 -2.33 -36.14 6.70
CA VAL A 641 -2.67 -36.16 5.27
C VAL A 641 -1.94 -37.31 4.55
N LYS A 642 -2.69 -38.18 3.88
CA LYS A 642 -2.18 -39.25 3.03
C LYS A 642 -1.99 -38.72 1.60
N ILE A 643 -0.90 -39.08 0.91
CA ILE A 643 -0.64 -38.73 -0.47
C ILE A 643 -0.38 -39.98 -1.28
N LYS A 644 -1.19 -40.24 -2.31
CA LYS A 644 -1.03 -41.30 -3.29
C LYS A 644 -0.50 -40.69 -4.59
N TYR A 645 0.72 -41.05 -4.94
CA TYR A 645 1.39 -40.62 -6.18
C TYR A 645 1.06 -41.52 -7.35
N ASN A 646 1.32 -41.06 -8.58
CA ASN A 646 1.05 -41.78 -9.82
C ASN A 646 -0.44 -42.16 -9.99
N MET A 647 -1.35 -41.33 -9.45
CA MET A 647 -2.78 -41.56 -9.45
C MET A 647 -3.48 -40.50 -10.33
N ILE A 648 -3.77 -40.88 -11.57
CA ILE A 648 -4.45 -40.01 -12.54
C ILE A 648 -5.95 -40.23 -12.42
N ILE A 649 -6.63 -39.29 -11.70
CA ILE A 649 -8.09 -39.32 -11.59
C ILE A 649 -8.72 -38.98 -12.94
N GLY A 650 -9.70 -39.81 -13.34
CA GLY A 650 -10.31 -39.80 -14.69
C GLY A 650 -9.63 -40.76 -15.68
N LYS A 651 -8.58 -41.51 -15.23
CA LYS A 651 -7.93 -42.59 -16.00
C LYS A 651 -7.75 -43.86 -15.18
N ILE A 652 -7.19 -43.75 -13.98
CA ILE A 652 -6.92 -44.91 -13.10
C ILE A 652 -8.11 -45.15 -12.17
N LEU A 653 -8.65 -44.06 -11.60
CA LEU A 653 -9.84 -44.03 -10.77
C LEU A 653 -10.76 -42.89 -11.25
N SER A 654 -12.06 -43.13 -11.20
CA SER A 654 -13.10 -42.10 -11.36
C SER A 654 -13.45 -41.45 -10.01
N ILE A 655 -14.23 -40.38 -10.00
CA ILE A 655 -14.80 -39.82 -8.77
C ILE A 655 -15.82 -40.80 -8.17
N GLU A 656 -16.54 -41.54 -9.00
CA GLU A 656 -17.48 -42.59 -8.58
C GLU A 656 -16.75 -43.69 -7.81
N ASP A 657 -15.64 -44.20 -8.34
CA ASP A 657 -14.78 -45.18 -7.59
C ASP A 657 -14.37 -44.64 -6.22
N LEU A 658 -14.03 -43.36 -6.13
CA LEU A 658 -13.70 -42.76 -4.84
C LEU A 658 -14.91 -42.64 -3.90
N ARG A 659 -16.13 -42.39 -4.44
CA ARG A 659 -17.38 -42.44 -3.64
C ARG A 659 -17.61 -43.81 -3.07
N ASP A 660 -17.40 -44.88 -3.88
CA ASP A 660 -17.51 -46.29 -3.45
C ASP A 660 -16.48 -46.64 -2.40
N MET A 661 -15.27 -46.06 -2.45
CA MET A 661 -14.24 -46.15 -1.41
C MET A 661 -14.59 -45.42 -0.11
N GLY A 662 -15.74 -44.73 -0.08
CA GLY A 662 -16.28 -44.07 1.10
C GLY A 662 -15.91 -42.60 1.27
N TYR A 663 -15.30 -41.96 0.28
CA TYR A 663 -15.06 -40.49 0.30
C TYR A 663 -16.40 -39.76 0.17
N LYS A 664 -16.56 -38.65 0.97
CA LYS A 664 -17.83 -37.92 1.12
C LYS A 664 -17.83 -36.52 0.50
N ALA A 665 -16.65 -35.98 0.20
CA ALA A 665 -16.48 -34.73 -0.53
C ALA A 665 -15.17 -34.76 -1.32
N PHE A 666 -15.10 -33.95 -2.37
CA PHE A 666 -14.03 -33.95 -3.35
C PHE A 666 -13.57 -32.52 -3.63
N PHE A 667 -12.25 -32.29 -3.60
CA PHE A 667 -11.66 -31.03 -4.04
C PHE A 667 -10.82 -31.25 -5.29
N ILE A 668 -11.14 -30.54 -6.38
CA ILE A 668 -10.44 -30.63 -7.67
C ILE A 668 -9.44 -29.48 -7.77
N GLY A 669 -8.15 -29.78 -7.61
CA GLY A 669 -7.03 -28.86 -7.65
C GLY A 669 -5.98 -29.21 -8.71
N VAL A 670 -6.40 -29.71 -9.89
CA VAL A 670 -5.51 -30.24 -10.94
C VAL A 670 -4.72 -29.18 -11.71
N GLY A 671 -4.98 -27.89 -11.46
CA GLY A 671 -4.27 -26.77 -12.08
C GLY A 671 -4.58 -26.58 -13.57
N ALA A 672 -3.71 -25.81 -14.26
CA ALA A 672 -3.78 -25.54 -15.68
C ALA A 672 -2.36 -25.75 -16.30
N GLY A 673 -2.08 -26.97 -16.72
CA GLY A 673 -0.74 -27.39 -17.16
C GLY A 673 -0.58 -27.58 -18.66
N LEU A 674 -1.63 -27.42 -19.48
CA LEU A 674 -1.51 -27.60 -20.94
C LEU A 674 -0.95 -26.31 -21.56
N PRO A 675 0.19 -26.36 -22.29
CA PRO A 675 0.78 -25.17 -22.90
C PRO A 675 -0.09 -24.60 -24.00
N VAL A 676 -0.07 -23.29 -24.17
CA VAL A 676 -0.63 -22.58 -25.30
C VAL A 676 0.48 -22.33 -26.31
N PHE A 677 0.26 -22.77 -27.55
CA PHE A 677 1.15 -22.46 -28.67
C PHE A 677 0.60 -21.29 -29.49
N LEU A 678 1.49 -20.59 -30.17
CA LEU A 678 1.16 -19.54 -31.12
C LEU A 678 0.67 -20.16 -32.44
N ASN A 679 -0.29 -19.52 -33.09
CA ASN A 679 -0.71 -19.94 -34.42
C ASN A 679 0.10 -19.18 -35.48
N ILE A 680 1.35 -19.63 -35.70
CA ILE A 680 2.29 -19.04 -36.63
C ILE A 680 3.02 -20.14 -37.42
N ASP A 681 3.49 -19.85 -38.61
CA ASP A 681 4.22 -20.78 -39.44
C ASP A 681 5.54 -21.20 -38.76
N GLY A 682 5.92 -22.47 -38.89
CA GLY A 682 7.13 -23.03 -38.33
C GLY A 682 7.05 -23.45 -36.85
N ILE A 683 5.87 -23.42 -36.22
CA ILE A 683 5.70 -23.76 -34.80
C ILE A 683 6.16 -25.17 -34.42
N ASN A 684 6.21 -26.10 -35.39
CA ASN A 684 6.60 -27.50 -35.21
C ASN A 684 8.08 -27.77 -35.54
N LEU A 685 8.91 -26.73 -35.78
CA LEU A 685 10.33 -26.89 -36.06
C LEU A 685 11.10 -27.48 -34.88
N ASN A 686 12.19 -28.20 -35.16
CA ASN A 686 13.12 -28.60 -34.12
C ASN A 686 13.72 -27.35 -33.46
N GLY A 687 13.81 -27.34 -32.10
CA GLY A 687 14.24 -26.18 -31.35
C GLY A 687 13.11 -25.31 -30.79
N VAL A 688 11.84 -25.66 -31.09
CA VAL A 688 10.68 -24.96 -30.54
C VAL A 688 10.12 -25.73 -29.34
N LEU A 689 10.14 -25.13 -28.14
CA LEU A 689 9.74 -25.72 -26.89
C LEU A 689 8.63 -24.89 -26.23
N SER A 690 7.70 -25.53 -25.55
CA SER A 690 6.87 -24.81 -24.57
C SER A 690 7.65 -24.59 -23.28
N ALA A 691 7.43 -23.46 -22.62
CA ALA A 691 8.04 -23.18 -21.31
C ALA A 691 7.69 -24.25 -20.26
N ASN A 692 6.48 -24.82 -20.35
CA ASN A 692 6.04 -25.88 -19.41
C ASN A 692 6.87 -27.15 -19.60
N GLU A 693 7.09 -27.60 -20.83
CA GLU A 693 7.94 -28.73 -21.14
C GLU A 693 9.40 -28.46 -20.72
N PHE A 694 9.95 -27.33 -21.12
CA PHE A 694 11.33 -26.93 -20.81
C PHE A 694 11.58 -26.91 -19.30
N LEU A 695 10.72 -26.20 -18.54
CA LEU A 695 10.86 -26.12 -17.09
C LEU A 695 10.62 -27.46 -16.38
N THR A 696 9.70 -28.30 -16.88
CA THR A 696 9.47 -29.64 -16.33
C THR A 696 10.70 -30.53 -16.49
N ARG A 697 11.32 -30.53 -17.67
CA ARG A 697 12.58 -31.27 -17.90
C ARG A 697 13.67 -30.78 -16.94
N VAL A 698 13.84 -29.47 -16.77
CA VAL A 698 14.87 -28.89 -15.91
C VAL A 698 14.58 -29.10 -14.42
N ASN A 699 13.39 -28.80 -13.94
CA ASN A 699 13.09 -28.78 -12.51
C ASN A 699 12.70 -30.16 -11.97
N LEU A 700 11.78 -30.87 -12.64
CA LEU A 700 11.28 -32.16 -12.19
C LEU A 700 12.24 -33.30 -12.54
N MET A 701 12.69 -33.34 -13.83
CA MET A 701 13.58 -34.38 -14.34
C MET A 701 15.06 -34.04 -14.10
N LYS A 702 15.36 -32.84 -13.58
CA LYS A 702 16.71 -32.37 -13.21
C LYS A 702 17.73 -32.37 -14.35
N ALA A 703 17.31 -31.97 -15.55
CA ALA A 703 18.13 -31.94 -16.74
C ALA A 703 19.44 -31.14 -16.54
N TYR A 704 19.49 -30.14 -15.67
CA TYR A 704 20.69 -29.41 -15.30
C TYR A 704 21.78 -30.26 -14.59
N LYS A 705 21.46 -31.54 -14.28
CA LYS A 705 22.39 -32.52 -13.69
C LYS A 705 22.73 -33.65 -14.65
N PHE A 706 22.37 -33.55 -15.91
CA PHE A 706 22.79 -34.53 -16.92
C PHE A 706 24.33 -34.65 -16.93
N PRO A 707 24.91 -35.85 -17.08
CA PRO A 707 24.30 -37.19 -17.29
C PRO A 707 23.92 -37.93 -15.99
N LYS A 708 24.04 -37.31 -14.81
CA LYS A 708 23.65 -37.96 -13.55
C LYS A 708 22.14 -38.28 -13.50
N TYR A 709 21.33 -37.56 -14.26
CA TYR A 709 19.91 -37.78 -14.53
C TYR A 709 19.74 -37.94 -16.03
N ASP A 710 18.87 -38.84 -16.46
CA ASP A 710 18.78 -39.34 -17.83
C ASP A 710 18.08 -38.42 -18.82
N THR A 711 17.58 -37.29 -18.38
CA THR A 711 16.85 -36.34 -19.24
C THR A 711 17.77 -35.21 -19.74
N PRO A 712 18.24 -35.22 -21.00
CA PRO A 712 18.96 -34.08 -21.55
C PRO A 712 18.05 -32.93 -21.92
N VAL A 713 18.59 -31.72 -21.93
CA VAL A 713 18.00 -30.54 -22.57
C VAL A 713 19.08 -29.89 -23.43
N GLU A 714 18.84 -29.88 -24.72
CA GLU A 714 19.65 -29.06 -25.61
C GLU A 714 19.31 -27.60 -25.45
N ILE A 715 20.32 -26.77 -25.32
CA ILE A 715 20.20 -25.33 -25.31
C ILE A 715 21.19 -24.77 -26.35
N GLY A 716 20.70 -24.04 -27.33
CA GLY A 716 21.51 -23.41 -28.35
C GLY A 716 22.27 -22.20 -27.81
N LYS A 717 23.07 -21.59 -28.67
CA LYS A 717 23.79 -20.36 -28.34
C LYS A 717 22.82 -19.16 -28.20
N ASN A 718 21.82 -19.06 -29.09
CA ASN A 718 20.85 -17.96 -29.15
C ASN A 718 19.49 -18.48 -28.80
N VAL A 719 19.00 -18.10 -27.62
CA VAL A 719 17.69 -18.50 -27.13
C VAL A 719 16.75 -17.31 -27.16
N VAL A 720 15.55 -17.50 -27.69
CA VAL A 720 14.49 -16.50 -27.69
C VAL A 720 13.35 -17.00 -26.82
N VAL A 721 12.94 -16.21 -25.81
CA VAL A 721 11.81 -16.50 -24.95
C VAL A 721 10.65 -15.58 -25.29
N ILE A 722 9.47 -16.14 -25.58
CA ILE A 722 8.29 -15.37 -25.96
C ILE A 722 7.32 -15.30 -24.79
N GLY A 723 7.16 -14.10 -24.20
CA GLY A 723 6.25 -13.86 -23.09
C GLY A 723 6.75 -12.81 -22.12
N GLY A 724 5.91 -12.39 -21.15
CA GLY A 724 6.26 -11.34 -20.17
C GLY A 724 5.85 -11.69 -18.74
N GLY A 725 5.50 -12.94 -18.48
CA GLY A 725 5.12 -13.42 -17.14
C GLY A 725 6.28 -14.05 -16.35
N ASN A 726 6.03 -14.46 -15.11
CA ASN A 726 7.05 -15.14 -14.29
C ASN A 726 7.63 -16.38 -14.96
N VAL A 727 6.81 -17.14 -15.70
CA VAL A 727 7.25 -18.35 -16.45
C VAL A 727 8.27 -17.99 -17.53
N ALA A 728 8.11 -16.83 -18.19
CA ALA A 728 9.07 -16.35 -19.17
C ALA A 728 10.40 -15.95 -18.51
N MET A 729 10.35 -15.24 -17.36
CA MET A 729 11.53 -14.92 -16.56
C MET A 729 12.27 -16.19 -16.12
N ASP A 730 11.52 -17.16 -15.60
CA ASP A 730 12.05 -18.46 -15.16
C ASP A 730 12.75 -19.19 -16.31
N SER A 731 12.12 -19.25 -17.49
CA SER A 731 12.67 -19.90 -18.68
C SER A 731 13.95 -19.21 -19.17
N ALA A 732 13.94 -17.88 -19.25
CA ALA A 732 15.10 -17.12 -19.70
C ALA A 732 16.30 -17.30 -18.75
N ARG A 733 16.05 -17.21 -17.43
CA ARG A 733 17.08 -17.38 -16.41
C ARG A 733 17.60 -18.83 -16.32
N VAL A 734 16.76 -19.82 -16.61
CA VAL A 734 17.19 -21.21 -16.75
C VAL A 734 18.06 -21.41 -17.98
N ALA A 735 17.70 -20.81 -19.12
CA ALA A 735 18.47 -20.93 -20.37
C ALA A 735 19.92 -20.42 -20.22
N ILE A 736 20.12 -19.24 -19.56
CA ILE A 736 21.47 -18.73 -19.23
C ILE A 736 22.26 -19.78 -18.41
N ARG A 737 21.64 -20.36 -17.38
CA ARG A 737 22.28 -21.32 -16.47
C ARG A 737 22.65 -22.66 -17.15
N LEU A 738 21.95 -22.99 -18.23
CA LEU A 738 22.23 -24.16 -19.05
C LEU A 738 23.31 -23.90 -20.10
N GLY A 739 23.81 -22.66 -20.24
CA GLY A 739 24.93 -22.31 -21.10
C GLY A 739 24.57 -21.58 -22.38
N ALA A 740 23.38 -21.02 -22.53
CA ALA A 740 23.05 -20.12 -23.61
C ALA A 740 23.99 -18.89 -23.62
N GLU A 741 24.59 -18.58 -24.80
CA GLU A 741 25.48 -17.43 -24.94
C GLU A 741 24.66 -16.11 -24.93
N LYS A 742 23.49 -16.13 -25.59
CA LYS A 742 22.59 -14.99 -25.69
C LYS A 742 21.16 -15.43 -25.45
N VAL A 743 20.48 -14.73 -24.56
CA VAL A 743 19.05 -14.93 -24.28
C VAL A 743 18.31 -13.61 -24.51
N ASN A 744 17.32 -13.61 -25.40
CA ASN A 744 16.47 -12.46 -25.69
C ASN A 744 15.02 -12.79 -25.36
N LEU A 745 14.40 -11.99 -24.49
CA LEU A 745 12.99 -12.10 -24.15
C LEU A 745 12.17 -11.12 -24.97
N ILE A 746 11.25 -11.64 -25.77
CA ILE A 746 10.35 -10.85 -26.62
C ILE A 746 9.01 -10.67 -25.93
N TYR A 747 8.53 -9.42 -25.80
CA TYR A 747 7.24 -9.11 -25.23
C TYR A 747 6.45 -8.11 -26.06
N ARG A 748 5.19 -8.45 -26.38
CA ARG A 748 4.32 -7.67 -27.26
C ARG A 748 3.82 -6.33 -26.67
N ARG A 749 4.03 -6.07 -25.37
CA ARG A 749 3.72 -4.80 -24.68
C ARG A 749 4.99 -4.17 -24.15
N SER A 750 4.86 -3.04 -23.42
CA SER A 750 6.02 -2.41 -22.77
C SER A 750 6.30 -3.05 -21.40
N GLU A 751 7.40 -2.64 -20.80
CA GLU A 751 7.79 -3.03 -19.45
C GLU A 751 6.67 -2.79 -18.41
N LYS A 752 5.97 -1.65 -18.51
CA LYS A 752 4.89 -1.28 -17.57
C LYS A 752 3.72 -2.26 -17.55
N GLU A 753 3.42 -2.90 -18.68
CA GLU A 753 2.36 -3.89 -18.81
C GLU A 753 2.83 -5.32 -18.49
N MET A 754 4.10 -5.52 -18.14
CA MET A 754 4.66 -6.84 -17.88
C MET A 754 4.13 -7.41 -16.55
N PRO A 755 3.52 -8.61 -16.54
CA PRO A 755 2.95 -9.19 -15.33
C PRO A 755 3.94 -9.96 -14.45
N ALA A 756 5.22 -10.03 -14.84
CA ALA A 756 6.26 -10.66 -14.03
C ALA A 756 6.52 -9.88 -12.73
N ARG A 757 6.96 -10.56 -11.68
CA ARG A 757 7.48 -9.91 -10.46
C ARG A 757 8.62 -8.98 -10.82
N ARG A 758 8.61 -7.77 -10.28
CA ARG A 758 9.67 -6.78 -10.52
C ARG A 758 11.05 -7.30 -10.07
N GLU A 759 11.12 -7.98 -8.95
CA GLU A 759 12.36 -8.59 -8.47
C GLU A 759 12.94 -9.61 -9.46
N GLU A 760 12.11 -10.46 -10.06
CA GLU A 760 12.54 -11.43 -11.06
C GLU A 760 12.97 -10.78 -12.38
N TYR A 761 12.31 -9.71 -12.76
CA TYR A 761 12.71 -8.90 -13.91
C TYR A 761 14.08 -8.25 -13.71
N HIS A 762 14.32 -7.63 -12.55
CA HIS A 762 15.64 -7.06 -12.22
C HIS A 762 16.73 -8.13 -12.18
N HIS A 763 16.44 -9.28 -11.59
CA HIS A 763 17.38 -10.41 -11.60
C HIS A 763 17.71 -10.88 -13.02
N ALA A 764 16.74 -10.88 -13.92
CA ALA A 764 16.95 -11.26 -15.32
C ALA A 764 17.87 -10.27 -16.05
N ILE A 765 17.68 -8.97 -15.85
CA ILE A 765 18.56 -7.93 -16.40
C ILE A 765 19.99 -8.09 -15.88
N GLU A 766 20.14 -8.23 -14.55
CA GLU A 766 21.46 -8.38 -13.91
C GLU A 766 22.19 -9.66 -14.36
N GLU A 767 21.46 -10.70 -14.77
CA GLU A 767 21.98 -11.95 -15.30
C GLU A 767 22.32 -11.88 -16.80
N GLY A 768 22.09 -10.72 -17.47
CA GLY A 768 22.46 -10.46 -18.85
C GLY A 768 21.40 -10.86 -19.89
N ILE A 769 20.14 -11.02 -19.48
CA ILE A 769 19.02 -11.28 -20.40
C ILE A 769 18.63 -9.98 -21.10
N GLU A 770 18.59 -10.01 -22.44
CA GLU A 770 18.13 -8.90 -23.27
C GLU A 770 16.59 -8.89 -23.35
N PHE A 771 16.00 -7.70 -23.40
CA PHE A 771 14.54 -7.53 -23.51
C PHE A 771 14.19 -6.76 -24.79
N THR A 772 13.35 -7.37 -25.64
CA THR A 772 12.81 -6.75 -26.84
C THR A 772 11.32 -6.50 -26.64
N PHE A 773 10.99 -5.31 -26.11
CA PHE A 773 9.60 -4.88 -25.88
C PHE A 773 8.90 -4.45 -27.17
N LEU A 774 7.55 -4.33 -27.09
CA LEU A 774 6.72 -3.92 -28.21
C LEU A 774 6.96 -4.74 -29.47
N THR A 775 7.18 -6.06 -29.31
CA THR A 775 7.54 -6.95 -30.41
C THR A 775 6.77 -8.26 -30.31
N ASN A 776 6.18 -8.71 -31.42
CA ASN A 776 5.37 -9.93 -31.50
C ASN A 776 5.90 -10.86 -32.59
N PRO A 777 5.98 -12.18 -32.36
CA PRO A 777 6.39 -13.14 -33.39
C PRO A 777 5.34 -13.25 -34.51
N VAL A 778 5.83 -13.46 -35.73
CA VAL A 778 5.03 -13.62 -36.95
C VAL A 778 5.28 -14.99 -37.60
N LYS A 779 6.53 -15.42 -37.69
CA LYS A 779 6.91 -16.65 -38.38
C LYS A 779 8.24 -17.19 -37.86
N LEU A 780 8.41 -18.51 -37.86
CA LEU A 780 9.67 -19.19 -37.55
C LEU A 780 10.30 -19.72 -38.83
N ILE A 781 11.61 -19.55 -38.96
CA ILE A 781 12.37 -19.85 -40.19
C ILE A 781 13.35 -20.98 -39.88
N SER A 782 13.30 -22.03 -40.68
CA SER A 782 14.19 -23.20 -40.57
C SER A 782 15.44 -23.07 -41.41
N ASP A 783 16.43 -23.91 -41.10
CA ASP A 783 17.46 -24.33 -42.00
C ASP A 783 16.95 -25.45 -42.96
N GLU A 784 17.85 -25.99 -43.81
CA GLU A 784 17.52 -27.05 -44.78
C GLU A 784 17.21 -28.40 -44.10
N LEU A 785 17.59 -28.58 -42.85
CA LEU A 785 17.39 -29.80 -42.04
C LEU A 785 16.14 -29.72 -41.17
N GLY A 786 15.39 -28.59 -41.22
CA GLY A 786 14.19 -28.39 -40.40
C GLY A 786 14.44 -27.94 -38.96
N ASN A 787 15.67 -27.52 -38.65
CA ASN A 787 16.01 -26.91 -37.38
C ASN A 787 15.72 -25.42 -37.40
N LEU A 788 15.37 -24.85 -36.29
CA LEU A 788 15.14 -23.41 -36.12
C LEU A 788 16.42 -22.63 -36.37
N LYS A 789 16.34 -21.57 -37.18
CA LYS A 789 17.44 -20.66 -37.50
C LYS A 789 17.19 -19.22 -37.12
N GLU A 790 15.98 -18.73 -37.38
CA GLU A 790 15.58 -17.34 -37.13
C GLU A 790 14.10 -17.26 -36.76
N ILE A 791 13.75 -16.17 -36.08
CA ILE A 791 12.37 -15.75 -35.87
C ILE A 791 12.10 -14.41 -36.53
N GLU A 792 11.07 -14.32 -37.34
CA GLU A 792 10.55 -13.07 -37.88
C GLU A 792 9.53 -12.49 -36.93
N VAL A 793 9.69 -11.22 -36.60
CA VAL A 793 8.92 -10.50 -35.61
C VAL A 793 8.46 -9.15 -36.13
N ILE A 794 7.35 -8.61 -35.64
CA ILE A 794 6.77 -7.32 -36.01
C ILE A 794 6.74 -6.37 -34.80
N LYS A 795 7.02 -5.08 -35.04
CA LYS A 795 6.92 -4.04 -34.01
C LYS A 795 5.46 -3.76 -33.65
N MET A 796 5.22 -3.43 -32.38
CA MET A 796 3.89 -3.15 -31.86
C MET A 796 3.81 -1.71 -31.33
N LYS A 797 2.63 -1.11 -31.37
CA LYS A 797 2.27 0.09 -30.60
C LYS A 797 1.18 -0.23 -29.58
N LEU A 798 1.09 0.57 -28.53
CA LEU A 798 0.06 0.38 -27.50
C LEU A 798 -1.17 1.24 -27.81
N GLY A 799 -2.32 0.61 -27.85
CA GLY A 799 -3.63 1.25 -27.95
C GLY A 799 -4.29 1.46 -26.56
N GLU A 800 -5.60 1.44 -26.53
CA GLU A 800 -6.38 1.60 -25.30
C GLU A 800 -6.18 0.42 -24.32
N ALA A 801 -6.49 0.67 -23.04
CA ALA A 801 -6.43 -0.36 -22.01
C ALA A 801 -7.53 -1.43 -22.23
N ASP A 802 -7.17 -2.69 -22.06
CA ASP A 802 -8.12 -3.81 -22.06
C ASP A 802 -8.81 -3.92 -20.66
N LYS A 803 -9.73 -4.87 -20.51
CA LYS A 803 -10.46 -5.13 -19.26
C LYS A 803 -9.56 -5.41 -18.05
N SER A 804 -8.29 -5.76 -18.28
CA SER A 804 -7.29 -5.97 -17.22
C SER A 804 -6.50 -4.70 -16.86
N GLY A 805 -6.83 -3.55 -17.46
CA GLY A 805 -6.12 -2.29 -17.30
C GLY A 805 -4.81 -2.19 -18.10
N ARG A 806 -4.43 -3.21 -18.89
CA ARG A 806 -3.21 -3.22 -19.71
C ARG A 806 -3.52 -2.76 -21.12
N ARG A 807 -2.68 -1.90 -21.70
CA ARG A 807 -2.86 -1.37 -23.05
C ARG A 807 -2.77 -2.47 -24.09
N LYS A 808 -3.70 -2.45 -25.06
CA LYS A 808 -3.79 -3.45 -26.13
C LYS A 808 -2.63 -3.28 -27.12
N PRO A 809 -1.87 -4.34 -27.45
CA PRO A 809 -0.82 -4.26 -28.48
C PRO A 809 -1.45 -4.28 -29.86
N ILE A 810 -1.00 -3.36 -30.74
CA ILE A 810 -1.44 -3.20 -32.14
C ILE A 810 -0.22 -3.31 -33.04
N PRO A 811 -0.22 -4.18 -34.10
CA PRO A 811 0.91 -4.28 -35.02
C PRO A 811 1.15 -3.00 -35.79
N ILE A 812 2.41 -2.68 -36.05
CA ILE A 812 2.81 -1.60 -36.96
C ILE A 812 3.14 -2.27 -38.31
N GLN A 813 2.33 -2.00 -39.32
CA GLN A 813 2.52 -2.58 -40.66
C GLN A 813 3.89 -2.27 -41.25
N ASN A 814 4.47 -3.22 -41.98
CA ASN A 814 5.78 -3.11 -42.66
C ASN A 814 6.95 -2.82 -41.71
N SER A 815 6.89 -3.37 -40.47
CA SER A 815 7.95 -3.20 -39.46
C SER A 815 8.58 -4.53 -39.06
N GLU A 816 8.42 -5.53 -39.88
CA GLU A 816 8.97 -6.88 -39.68
C GLU A 816 10.51 -6.84 -39.69
N PHE A 817 11.11 -7.64 -38.81
CA PHE A 817 12.57 -7.85 -38.80
C PHE A 817 12.87 -9.25 -38.23
N ARG A 818 14.12 -9.71 -38.40
CA ARG A 818 14.53 -11.06 -38.01
C ARG A 818 15.50 -11.03 -36.86
N ILE A 819 15.35 -12.04 -35.98
CA ILE A 819 16.24 -12.30 -34.85
C ILE A 819 16.75 -13.73 -34.99
N LYS A 820 18.07 -13.92 -34.85
CA LYS A 820 18.70 -15.25 -34.85
C LYS A 820 18.25 -16.01 -33.59
N ALA A 821 17.85 -17.26 -33.77
CA ALA A 821 17.41 -18.14 -32.71
C ALA A 821 17.69 -19.61 -33.02
N ASP A 822 18.40 -20.29 -32.14
CA ASP A 822 18.59 -21.72 -32.21
C ASP A 822 17.51 -22.48 -31.43
N ILE A 823 17.03 -21.86 -30.36
CA ILE A 823 15.92 -22.36 -29.51
C ILE A 823 14.91 -21.25 -29.27
N ILE A 824 13.62 -21.61 -29.36
CA ILE A 824 12.51 -20.75 -28.93
C ILE A 824 11.75 -21.39 -27.78
N ILE A 825 11.51 -20.63 -26.73
CA ILE A 825 10.71 -21.06 -25.58
C ILE A 825 9.43 -20.23 -25.52
N ILE A 826 8.28 -20.87 -25.70
CA ILE A 826 6.96 -20.23 -25.75
C ILE A 826 6.35 -20.19 -24.34
N ALA A 827 6.27 -18.97 -23.76
CA ALA A 827 5.78 -18.70 -22.42
C ALA A 827 4.53 -17.79 -22.41
N VAL A 828 3.56 -18.04 -23.28
CA VAL A 828 2.37 -17.20 -23.48
C VAL A 828 1.14 -17.64 -22.69
N GLY A 829 1.31 -18.56 -21.78
CA GLY A 829 0.28 -19.07 -20.88
C GLY A 829 -0.04 -20.54 -21.03
N THR A 830 -0.95 -21.01 -20.17
CA THR A 830 -1.41 -22.42 -20.13
C THR A 830 -2.93 -22.49 -20.09
N LYS A 831 -3.50 -23.68 -20.39
CA LYS A 831 -4.93 -23.99 -20.33
C LYS A 831 -5.17 -25.11 -19.31
N ALA A 832 -6.42 -25.25 -18.89
CA ALA A 832 -6.88 -26.31 -18.03
C ALA A 832 -6.64 -27.71 -18.64
N ASN A 833 -6.23 -28.68 -17.80
CA ASN A 833 -6.13 -30.06 -18.23
C ASN A 833 -7.54 -30.72 -18.19
N PRO A 834 -8.08 -31.20 -19.29
CA PRO A 834 -9.46 -31.72 -19.36
C PRO A 834 -9.65 -33.13 -18.81
N ILE A 835 -8.58 -33.87 -18.48
CA ILE A 835 -8.67 -35.31 -18.14
C ILE A 835 -9.62 -35.53 -16.97
N CYS A 836 -9.34 -34.93 -15.82
CA CYS A 836 -10.18 -35.10 -14.63
C CYS A 836 -11.55 -34.42 -14.80
N PRO A 837 -11.67 -33.11 -15.17
CA PRO A 837 -12.99 -32.49 -15.30
C PRO A 837 -13.95 -33.20 -16.27
N LYS A 838 -13.46 -33.64 -17.43
CA LYS A 838 -14.30 -34.35 -18.42
C LYS A 838 -14.71 -35.76 -18.02
N SER A 839 -14.04 -36.37 -17.06
CA SER A 839 -14.40 -37.72 -16.56
C SER A 839 -15.51 -37.70 -15.52
N ILE A 840 -15.92 -36.52 -15.04
CA ILE A 840 -16.93 -36.36 -14.00
C ILE A 840 -18.28 -36.09 -14.68
N SER A 841 -19.22 -37.05 -14.56
CA SER A 841 -20.57 -36.93 -15.15
C SER A 841 -21.33 -35.74 -14.53
N GLY A 842 -21.94 -34.93 -15.38
CA GLY A 842 -22.72 -33.77 -14.95
C GLY A 842 -21.93 -32.55 -14.47
N LEU A 843 -20.61 -32.58 -14.44
CA LEU A 843 -19.82 -31.44 -14.08
C LEU A 843 -19.82 -30.37 -15.19
N GLU A 844 -20.22 -29.16 -14.87
CA GLU A 844 -20.14 -28.04 -15.80
C GLU A 844 -18.69 -27.59 -16.04
N ILE A 845 -18.37 -27.38 -17.31
CA ILE A 845 -17.05 -26.88 -17.76
C ILE A 845 -17.32 -25.73 -18.75
N ASN A 846 -16.68 -24.57 -18.55
CA ASN A 846 -16.82 -23.45 -19.47
C ASN A 846 -16.10 -23.72 -20.81
N LYS A 847 -16.31 -22.83 -21.79
CA LYS A 847 -15.73 -22.95 -23.15
C LYS A 847 -14.20 -22.95 -23.19
N TRP A 848 -13.53 -22.53 -22.13
CA TRP A 848 -12.07 -22.56 -22.02
C TRP A 848 -11.53 -23.77 -21.25
N GLY A 849 -12.40 -24.66 -20.77
CA GLY A 849 -12.05 -25.88 -20.05
C GLY A 849 -11.91 -25.73 -18.53
N TYR A 850 -12.27 -24.58 -17.95
CA TYR A 850 -12.25 -24.32 -16.50
C TYR A 850 -13.56 -24.73 -15.85
N ILE A 851 -13.50 -25.12 -14.55
CA ILE A 851 -14.66 -25.46 -13.75
C ILE A 851 -15.25 -24.19 -13.14
N PRO A 852 -16.50 -23.79 -13.48
CA PRO A 852 -17.18 -22.69 -12.80
C PRO A 852 -17.45 -23.05 -11.35
N THR A 853 -17.24 -22.10 -10.43
CA THR A 853 -17.53 -22.26 -8.99
C THR A 853 -18.16 -20.99 -8.43
N ASN A 854 -18.89 -21.14 -7.32
CA ASN A 854 -19.30 -20.01 -6.49
C ASN A 854 -18.14 -19.45 -5.66
N TYR A 855 -18.41 -18.47 -4.79
CA TYR A 855 -17.39 -17.86 -3.92
C TYR A 855 -16.79 -18.87 -2.94
N GLU A 856 -17.57 -19.83 -2.45
CA GLU A 856 -17.17 -20.93 -1.57
C GLU A 856 -16.39 -22.03 -2.30
N CYS A 857 -16.07 -21.84 -3.58
CA CYS A 857 -15.38 -22.81 -4.43
C CYS A 857 -16.17 -24.10 -4.73
N GLN A 858 -17.50 -24.13 -4.52
CA GLN A 858 -18.37 -25.25 -4.86
C GLN A 858 -18.76 -25.21 -6.34
N SER A 859 -18.78 -26.35 -7.00
CA SER A 859 -19.23 -26.52 -8.39
C SER A 859 -20.77 -26.63 -8.47
N ASN A 860 -21.29 -26.97 -9.64
CA ASN A 860 -22.72 -27.34 -9.83
C ASN A 860 -23.09 -28.73 -9.23
N ILE A 861 -22.11 -29.46 -8.68
CA ILE A 861 -22.33 -30.74 -8.00
C ILE A 861 -22.00 -30.55 -6.50
N ASP A 862 -22.95 -30.88 -5.63
CA ASP A 862 -22.93 -30.52 -4.20
C ASP A 862 -21.68 -30.95 -3.43
N ASP A 863 -21.14 -32.13 -3.71
CA ASP A 863 -19.98 -32.72 -3.02
C ASP A 863 -18.65 -32.46 -3.73
N ILE A 864 -18.67 -31.68 -4.85
CA ILE A 864 -17.48 -31.34 -5.64
C ILE A 864 -17.15 -29.86 -5.53
N PHE A 865 -15.95 -29.61 -5.07
CA PHE A 865 -15.35 -28.29 -4.96
C PHE A 865 -14.13 -28.18 -5.88
N ALA A 866 -13.81 -26.98 -6.35
CA ALA A 866 -12.63 -26.77 -7.19
C ALA A 866 -11.94 -25.45 -6.85
N GLY A 867 -10.63 -25.38 -7.04
CA GLY A 867 -9.87 -24.16 -6.75
C GLY A 867 -8.47 -24.13 -7.37
N GLY A 868 -7.87 -22.94 -7.43
CA GLY A 868 -6.62 -22.69 -8.12
C GLY A 868 -6.81 -22.54 -9.62
N ASP A 869 -5.77 -22.82 -10.41
CA ASP A 869 -5.75 -22.50 -11.85
C ASP A 869 -6.79 -23.29 -12.68
N ILE A 870 -7.35 -24.39 -12.16
CA ILE A 870 -8.45 -25.11 -12.82
C ILE A 870 -9.76 -24.29 -12.83
N VAL A 871 -9.87 -23.26 -11.99
CA VAL A 871 -11.03 -22.36 -11.90
C VAL A 871 -10.70 -21.00 -12.52
N THR A 872 -9.60 -20.40 -12.12
CA THR A 872 -9.27 -19.00 -12.45
C THR A 872 -8.34 -18.83 -13.65
N GLY A 873 -7.76 -19.90 -14.16
CA GLY A 873 -6.60 -19.83 -15.05
C GLY A 873 -5.33 -19.50 -14.27
N ASN A 874 -4.33 -18.95 -14.96
CA ASN A 874 -3.04 -18.64 -14.36
C ASN A 874 -3.16 -17.62 -13.21
N ALA A 875 -3.01 -18.09 -11.97
CA ALA A 875 -3.06 -17.29 -10.76
C ALA A 875 -1.75 -17.40 -9.96
N THR A 876 -1.71 -16.79 -8.80
CA THR A 876 -0.54 -16.87 -7.90
C THR A 876 -0.66 -18.07 -6.95
N VAL A 877 0.47 -18.53 -6.43
CA VAL A 877 0.52 -19.61 -5.43
C VAL A 877 -0.42 -19.30 -4.26
N ILE A 878 -0.33 -18.09 -3.70
CA ILE A 878 -1.14 -17.71 -2.54
C ILE A 878 -2.63 -17.54 -2.87
N SER A 879 -2.99 -17.13 -4.08
CA SER A 879 -4.40 -17.08 -4.52
C SER A 879 -5.00 -18.47 -4.62
N ALA A 880 -4.22 -19.44 -5.13
CA ALA A 880 -4.63 -20.83 -5.17
C ALA A 880 -4.79 -21.42 -3.75
N MET A 881 -3.90 -21.05 -2.82
CA MET A 881 -4.02 -21.42 -1.41
C MET A 881 -5.27 -20.82 -0.77
N GLY A 882 -5.58 -19.56 -1.08
CA GLY A 882 -6.81 -18.88 -0.61
C GLY A 882 -8.08 -19.61 -1.08
N ALA A 883 -8.10 -20.10 -2.31
CA ALA A 883 -9.20 -20.93 -2.83
C ALA A 883 -9.29 -22.26 -2.08
N GLY A 884 -8.16 -22.95 -1.86
CA GLY A 884 -8.11 -24.18 -1.07
C GLY A 884 -8.62 -24.01 0.35
N LYS A 885 -8.31 -22.86 1.00
CA LYS A 885 -8.78 -22.53 2.35
C LYS A 885 -10.30 -22.32 2.37
N ARG A 886 -10.86 -21.54 1.42
CA ARG A 886 -12.31 -21.32 1.31
C ARG A 886 -13.05 -22.64 1.05
N ALA A 887 -12.54 -23.45 0.13
CA ALA A 887 -13.12 -24.78 -0.15
C ALA A 887 -13.12 -25.69 1.08
N ALA A 888 -12.05 -25.71 1.86
CA ALA A 888 -11.98 -26.50 3.10
C ALA A 888 -13.03 -26.08 4.12
N ILE A 889 -13.26 -24.78 4.29
CA ILE A 889 -14.33 -24.25 5.15
C ILE A 889 -15.72 -24.69 4.64
N ALA A 890 -15.96 -24.57 3.35
CA ALA A 890 -17.24 -24.93 2.74
C ALA A 890 -17.50 -26.45 2.80
N ILE A 891 -16.48 -27.28 2.55
CA ILE A 891 -16.53 -28.73 2.73
C ILE A 891 -16.85 -29.08 4.19
N HIS A 892 -16.20 -28.40 5.14
CA HIS A 892 -16.46 -28.60 6.56
C HIS A 892 -17.92 -28.27 6.91
N GLN A 893 -18.45 -27.15 6.46
CA GLN A 893 -19.84 -26.75 6.67
C GLN A 893 -20.82 -27.78 6.07
N LEU A 894 -20.58 -28.20 4.82
CA LEU A 894 -21.40 -29.22 4.14
C LEU A 894 -21.46 -30.52 4.96
N LEU A 895 -20.29 -31.04 5.36
CA LEU A 895 -20.20 -32.31 6.05
C LEU A 895 -20.71 -32.22 7.50
N THR A 896 -20.54 -31.12 8.18
CA THR A 896 -21.08 -30.88 9.53
C THR A 896 -22.60 -30.85 9.52
N ASN A 897 -23.21 -30.14 8.58
CA ASN A 897 -24.65 -30.12 8.42
C ASN A 897 -25.24 -31.49 8.04
N LYS A 898 -24.56 -32.21 7.13
CA LYS A 898 -25.00 -33.51 6.62
C LYS A 898 -24.88 -34.65 7.64
N PHE A 899 -23.84 -34.64 8.48
CA PHE A 899 -23.52 -35.72 9.45
C PHE A 899 -23.69 -35.32 10.92
N LYS A 900 -24.26 -34.11 11.21
CA LYS A 900 -24.47 -33.59 12.57
C LYS A 900 -23.24 -33.71 13.48
N ILE A 901 -22.06 -33.38 12.94
CA ILE A 901 -20.79 -33.43 13.68
C ILE A 901 -20.75 -32.27 14.67
N ARG A 902 -20.64 -32.53 15.97
CA ARG A 902 -20.29 -31.51 16.95
C ARG A 902 -18.80 -31.22 16.85
N SER A 903 -18.42 -30.05 16.35
CA SER A 903 -17.03 -29.67 16.26
C SER A 903 -16.51 -29.25 17.64
N SER A 904 -15.42 -29.89 18.10
CA SER A 904 -14.69 -29.50 19.29
C SER A 904 -13.94 -28.14 19.16
N ILE A 905 -14.10 -27.44 18.06
CA ILE A 905 -13.45 -26.15 17.75
C ILE A 905 -14.35 -24.99 18.14
N GLU A 906 -15.70 -25.13 18.11
CA GLU A 906 -16.61 -24.06 18.55
C GLU A 906 -16.48 -23.73 20.05
N GLU A 907 -16.03 -24.66 20.87
CA GLU A 907 -15.72 -24.43 22.29
C GLU A 907 -14.44 -23.61 22.55
N LYS A 908 -13.48 -23.59 21.58
CA LYS A 908 -12.22 -22.83 21.74
C LYS A 908 -12.24 -21.44 21.12
N LEU A 909 -13.26 -21.10 20.33
CA LEU A 909 -13.42 -19.77 19.73
C LEU A 909 -14.31 -18.82 20.53
N THR A 910 -14.89 -19.29 21.63
CA THR A 910 -15.72 -18.52 22.56
C THR A 910 -15.01 -18.09 23.86
N ILE A 911 -13.71 -18.35 23.97
CA ILE A 911 -12.88 -17.89 25.11
C ILE A 911 -11.90 -16.80 24.67
#